data_8f2ab5ddefafe9e279a60b6b40001297
#
_entry.id   8f2ab5ddefafe9e279a60b6b40001297
#
_cell.length_a   1.000
_cell.length_b   1.000
_cell.length_c   1.000
_cell.angle_alpha   90.00
_cell.angle_beta   90.00
_cell.angle_gamma   90.00
#
_symmetry.space_group_name_H-M   'P 1'
#
loop_
_entity.id
_entity.type
_entity.pdbx_description
1 polymer ?
#
loop_
_entity_poly.entity_id
_entity_poly.type
_entity_poly.pdbx_seq_one_letter_code
_entity_poly.pdbx_strand_id
1 'polypeptide(L)'
;MAPIDDAMMHPPQSIPTPTTDEIRSIDGSGNNLENPDLGSTGEQFLRAAEADYADGISEIADADRPSAREISNAIAAQDPDATGNERQLSAFIYVWGQFLDHDIDLTESGDTEAANVAVPTGDPYFDPDSSGDDVIPFFRSLFDPTTGDSVDNPREQFNSITAFVDGSQVYGSSQEIADGLRTFEGGKLKTSDGDLLPTDEEGNFYAGDIRASENIELTSLQTLFVREHNQWADQIAAQDPSLSDEEIYQQARAIVIAEIQSITFNEFLPALLGEGAISDYAGYDPTVNPNITNEFATAAYRLGHSLLNDDIEFFGNDGRAVAEEVTLAEAFFNPSLVKEHGIDSLLKYAASSQSQELDNQIVDSVRNFLFGAPGQGGLDLATLNIQRGRDHGLADYNSVREAYGLPRVTSFAEITSDVERQQALEDLYGTVDNIDLWVGALAEDHVEGSSLGELNQAIIVDQFTRLRDGDRFYYENIFSPQDIDRIENTTLSDIIQRNTTVTNLQENVFFMSASVSGTVFADGDQQDRVNDRPQGQAGVTVQLLNDEGEVVAETITNARGDYRFTDFQETGDYQIQVLLRTPQGPIAKTQDVLISVGGQVIHNVDFGKTTKPNQDHDCPQPPQDGRPRHPDLHDDAFADGALLDPLDDLIDSLEKDRNRRDAPRRSPSR
;
A
#
# COMPACT_ATOMS: atom_id res chain seq x y z
N MET A 1 -21.28 -46.52 10.93
CA MET A 1 -20.48 -45.30 10.94
C MET A 1 -21.03 -44.45 9.83
N ALA A 2 -21.85 -43.49 10.17
CA ALA A 2 -22.37 -42.48 9.26
C ALA A 2 -21.42 -41.26 9.35
N PRO A 3 -21.19 -40.54 8.23
CA PRO A 3 -20.40 -39.31 8.25
C PRO A 3 -21.19 -38.24 9.01
N ILE A 4 -20.50 -37.50 9.82
CA ILE A 4 -21.04 -36.31 10.50
C ILE A 4 -21.01 -35.19 9.48
N ASP A 5 -22.20 -34.95 8.86
CA ASP A 5 -22.50 -33.68 8.22
C ASP A 5 -22.87 -32.71 9.33
N ASP A 6 -22.04 -31.73 9.58
CA ASP A 6 -22.43 -30.50 10.27
C ASP A 6 -21.65 -29.32 9.70
N ALA A 7 -21.83 -29.08 8.42
CA ALA A 7 -21.70 -27.74 7.89
C ALA A 7 -22.99 -27.01 8.27
N MET A 8 -22.95 -26.10 9.21
CA MET A 8 -23.99 -25.09 9.31
C MET A 8 -24.00 -24.34 7.98
N MET A 9 -24.93 -24.72 7.12
CA MET A 9 -25.22 -23.97 5.92
C MET A 9 -25.79 -22.61 6.37
N HIS A 10 -24.94 -21.60 6.37
CA HIS A 10 -25.46 -20.26 6.15
C HIS A 10 -26.21 -20.33 4.78
N PRO A 11 -27.40 -19.75 4.65
CA PRO A 11 -28.04 -19.66 3.34
C PRO A 11 -27.02 -19.03 2.37
N PRO A 12 -26.94 -19.49 1.12
CA PRO A 12 -26.04 -18.89 0.16
C PRO A 12 -26.28 -17.38 0.16
N GLN A 13 -25.26 -16.62 0.53
CA GLN A 13 -25.35 -15.16 0.53
C GLN A 13 -25.59 -14.76 -0.94
N SER A 14 -26.55 -13.88 -1.19
CA SER A 14 -26.80 -13.39 -2.55
C SER A 14 -25.56 -12.60 -3.01
N ILE A 15 -25.13 -12.81 -4.24
CA ILE A 15 -23.99 -12.07 -4.82
C ILE A 15 -24.37 -10.59 -4.95
N PRO A 16 -23.52 -9.64 -4.56
CA PRO A 16 -23.75 -8.22 -4.78
C PRO A 16 -24.00 -7.96 -6.27
N THR A 17 -24.97 -7.14 -6.59
CA THR A 17 -25.34 -6.86 -7.97
C THR A 17 -25.60 -5.35 -8.14
N PRO A 18 -24.91 -4.69 -9.09
CA PRO A 18 -25.19 -3.29 -9.37
C PRO A 18 -26.68 -3.05 -9.69
N THR A 19 -27.20 -1.93 -9.23
CA THR A 19 -28.59 -1.51 -9.46
C THR A 19 -28.79 -0.82 -10.81
N THR A 20 -27.71 -0.60 -11.56
CA THR A 20 -27.68 0.01 -12.89
C THR A 20 -27.21 -1.00 -13.94
N ASP A 21 -27.78 -0.88 -15.15
CA ASP A 21 -27.31 -1.64 -16.33
C ASP A 21 -26.13 -0.92 -17.04
N GLU A 22 -25.74 0.27 -16.59
CA GLU A 22 -24.62 0.99 -17.15
C GLU A 22 -23.29 0.37 -16.70
N ILE A 23 -22.37 0.25 -17.65
CA ILE A 23 -21.05 -0.32 -17.44
C ILE A 23 -20.03 0.83 -17.44
N ARG A 24 -19.16 0.86 -16.44
CA ARG A 24 -18.01 1.76 -16.39
C ARG A 24 -17.10 1.49 -17.58
N SER A 25 -16.71 2.52 -18.34
CA SER A 25 -15.71 2.41 -19.41
C SER A 25 -14.35 1.93 -18.86
N ILE A 26 -13.50 1.44 -19.74
CA ILE A 26 -12.15 1.00 -19.35
C ILE A 26 -11.20 2.20 -19.26
N ASP A 27 -11.42 3.22 -20.06
CA ASP A 27 -10.57 4.40 -20.18
C ASP A 27 -11.04 5.60 -19.32
N GLY A 28 -12.03 5.40 -18.43
CA GLY A 28 -12.59 6.43 -17.56
C GLY A 28 -13.57 7.38 -18.25
N SER A 29 -13.65 7.36 -19.58
CA SER A 29 -14.52 8.28 -20.34
C SER A 29 -16.01 8.07 -20.05
N GLY A 30 -16.78 9.17 -20.06
CA GLY A 30 -18.22 9.13 -19.85
C GLY A 30 -18.65 8.84 -18.42
N ASN A 31 -17.76 8.85 -17.45
CA ASN A 31 -18.10 8.81 -16.03
C ASN A 31 -18.91 10.07 -15.68
N ASN A 32 -18.41 11.24 -16.01
CA ASN A 32 -19.18 12.48 -15.95
C ASN A 32 -19.97 12.67 -17.25
N LEU A 33 -21.29 12.81 -17.15
CA LEU A 33 -22.15 12.90 -18.35
C LEU A 33 -22.15 14.31 -18.99
N GLU A 34 -21.78 15.35 -18.23
CA GLU A 34 -21.72 16.73 -18.72
C GLU A 34 -20.33 17.05 -19.31
N ASN A 35 -19.27 16.47 -18.74
CA ASN A 35 -17.89 16.61 -19.16
C ASN A 35 -17.25 15.21 -19.27
N PRO A 36 -17.47 14.49 -20.38
CA PRO A 36 -17.15 13.06 -20.49
C PRO A 36 -15.67 12.70 -20.36
N ASP A 37 -14.78 13.65 -20.54
CA ASP A 37 -13.34 13.43 -20.52
C ASP A 37 -12.74 13.53 -19.10
N LEU A 38 -13.49 14.11 -18.13
CA LEU A 38 -13.01 14.23 -16.75
C LEU A 38 -12.70 12.84 -16.13
N GLY A 39 -11.48 12.70 -15.65
CA GLY A 39 -10.97 11.47 -15.04
C GLY A 39 -10.56 10.40 -16.05
N SER A 40 -10.63 10.66 -17.36
CA SER A 40 -10.22 9.69 -18.38
C SER A 40 -8.71 9.74 -18.64
N THR A 41 -8.22 8.67 -19.28
CA THR A 41 -6.82 8.58 -19.71
C THR A 41 -6.43 9.71 -20.64
N GLY A 42 -5.25 10.31 -20.40
CA GLY A 42 -4.70 11.39 -21.22
C GLY A 42 -5.14 12.80 -20.80
N GLU A 43 -5.96 12.92 -19.75
CA GLU A 43 -6.31 14.23 -19.19
C GLU A 43 -5.10 14.83 -18.46
N GLN A 44 -4.95 16.17 -18.58
CA GLN A 44 -3.89 16.90 -17.89
C GLN A 44 -4.07 16.82 -16.38
N PHE A 45 -2.96 16.78 -15.64
CA PHE A 45 -3.00 17.01 -14.20
C PHE A 45 -3.53 18.40 -13.89
N LEU A 46 -4.28 18.49 -12.80
CA LEU A 46 -4.67 19.79 -12.25
C LEU A 46 -3.48 20.38 -11.47
N ARG A 47 -3.56 21.68 -11.20
CA ARG A 47 -2.66 22.38 -10.28
C ARG A 47 -3.46 23.11 -9.22
N ALA A 48 -3.07 22.94 -7.96
CA ALA A 48 -3.61 23.74 -6.86
C ALA A 48 -2.87 25.10 -6.78
N ALA A 49 -1.55 25.10 -6.98
CA ALA A 49 -0.70 26.28 -7.07
C ALA A 49 -0.28 26.56 -8.52
N GLU A 50 0.04 27.82 -8.85
CA GLU A 50 0.59 28.17 -10.17
C GLU A 50 1.93 27.46 -10.42
N ALA A 51 2.21 27.09 -11.67
CA ALA A 51 3.47 26.46 -12.04
C ALA A 51 4.68 27.36 -11.77
N ASP A 52 5.72 26.80 -11.16
CA ASP A 52 6.94 27.52 -10.74
C ASP A 52 8.16 27.10 -11.58
N TYR A 53 8.04 27.12 -12.90
CA TYR A 53 9.18 26.92 -13.79
C TYR A 53 10.14 28.11 -13.75
N ALA A 54 11.47 27.89 -13.85
CA ALA A 54 12.46 28.96 -13.74
C ALA A 54 12.30 30.08 -14.77
N ASP A 55 11.82 29.76 -15.95
CA ASP A 55 11.49 30.74 -17.00
C ASP A 55 9.98 31.09 -17.04
N GLY A 56 9.19 30.54 -16.14
CA GLY A 56 7.73 30.63 -16.13
C GLY A 56 7.04 29.82 -17.24
N ILE A 57 7.76 28.96 -17.97
CA ILE A 57 7.26 28.22 -19.14
C ILE A 57 7.51 26.72 -19.00
N SER A 58 8.78 26.32 -18.90
CA SER A 58 9.16 24.89 -18.90
C SER A 58 10.56 24.60 -18.36
N GLU A 59 11.39 25.60 -18.04
CA GLU A 59 12.71 25.39 -17.50
C GLU A 59 12.64 24.89 -16.05
N ILE A 60 13.38 23.82 -15.74
CA ILE A 60 13.36 23.21 -14.40
C ILE A 60 13.76 24.24 -13.33
N ALA A 61 12.99 24.30 -12.26
CA ALA A 61 13.24 25.21 -11.15
C ALA A 61 14.35 24.65 -10.24
N ASP A 62 15.60 25.02 -10.47
CA ASP A 62 16.74 24.54 -9.69
C ASP A 62 17.83 25.57 -9.38
N ALA A 63 17.81 26.74 -10.04
CA ALA A 63 18.91 27.70 -10.00
C ALA A 63 19.28 28.21 -8.59
N ASP A 64 18.33 28.25 -7.67
CA ASP A 64 18.47 28.76 -6.31
C ASP A 64 18.33 27.66 -5.24
N ARG A 65 18.22 26.39 -5.64
CA ARG A 65 18.06 25.21 -4.77
C ARG A 65 19.30 24.32 -4.83
N PRO A 66 19.67 23.60 -3.74
CA PRO A 66 20.73 22.60 -3.76
C PRO A 66 20.41 21.49 -4.78
N SER A 67 21.43 20.72 -5.19
CA SER A 67 21.20 19.49 -5.95
C SER A 67 20.27 18.56 -5.19
N ALA A 68 19.38 17.87 -5.89
CA ALA A 68 18.48 16.90 -5.26
C ALA A 68 19.27 15.79 -4.53
N ARG A 69 20.46 15.39 -5.01
CA ARG A 69 21.33 14.43 -4.31
C ARG A 69 21.97 15.02 -3.06
N GLU A 70 22.29 16.32 -3.05
CA GLU A 70 22.78 16.99 -1.85
C GLU A 70 21.71 17.02 -0.75
N ILE A 71 20.45 17.26 -1.14
CA ILE A 71 19.30 17.20 -0.22
C ILE A 71 19.12 15.79 0.31
N SER A 72 19.10 14.77 -0.58
CA SER A 72 19.00 13.37 -0.18
C SER A 72 20.08 12.99 0.85
N ASN A 73 21.32 13.40 0.61
CA ASN A 73 22.42 13.11 1.52
C ASN A 73 22.28 13.76 2.90
N ALA A 74 21.66 14.92 2.95
CA ALA A 74 21.53 15.68 4.20
C ALA A 74 20.37 15.21 5.09
N ILE A 75 19.24 14.77 4.49
CA ILE A 75 18.00 14.53 5.24
C ILE A 75 17.34 13.16 4.99
N ALA A 76 17.69 12.46 3.90
CA ALA A 76 16.97 11.23 3.54
C ALA A 76 17.72 9.94 3.94
N ALA A 77 18.87 10.03 4.59
CA ALA A 77 19.56 8.85 5.11
C ALA A 77 18.81 8.32 6.34
N GLN A 78 18.46 7.02 6.32
CA GLN A 78 17.78 6.40 7.44
C GLN A 78 18.67 6.36 8.69
N ASP A 79 18.10 6.69 9.84
CA ASP A 79 18.75 6.50 11.13
C ASP A 79 18.91 4.99 11.41
N PRO A 80 20.13 4.49 11.63
CA PRO A 80 20.34 3.08 11.97
C PRO A 80 19.66 2.63 13.27
N ASP A 81 19.24 3.56 14.13
CA ASP A 81 18.52 3.32 15.37
C ASP A 81 16.99 3.56 15.21
N ALA A 82 16.47 3.75 13.97
CA ALA A 82 15.05 3.91 13.71
C ALA A 82 14.24 2.71 14.23
N THR A 83 13.08 2.99 14.83
CA THR A 83 12.26 1.98 15.56
C THR A 83 11.02 1.53 14.79
N GLY A 84 10.84 1.98 13.55
CA GLY A 84 9.63 1.72 12.76
C GLY A 84 8.48 2.70 13.12
N ASN A 85 7.34 2.49 12.50
CA ASN A 85 6.20 3.40 12.56
C ASN A 85 5.60 3.51 13.96
N GLU A 86 5.53 4.73 14.51
CA GLU A 86 5.01 4.99 15.87
C GLU A 86 3.54 4.60 16.04
N ARG A 87 2.73 4.68 14.96
CA ARG A 87 1.33 4.25 14.99
C ARG A 87 1.14 2.76 14.75
N GLN A 88 2.22 1.99 14.69
CA GLN A 88 2.18 0.54 14.47
C GLN A 88 1.49 0.17 13.16
N LEU A 89 1.71 0.94 12.10
CA LEU A 89 1.24 0.57 10.77
C LEU A 89 2.04 -0.61 10.24
N SER A 90 1.35 -1.56 9.61
CA SER A 90 1.97 -2.71 8.96
C SER A 90 2.52 -2.35 7.57
N ALA A 91 3.30 -3.25 6.98
CA ALA A 91 3.80 -3.09 5.61
C ALA A 91 2.66 -2.98 4.57
N PHE A 92 1.44 -3.44 4.88
CA PHE A 92 0.30 -3.22 3.99
C PHE A 92 0.03 -1.75 3.71
N ILE A 93 0.45 -0.83 4.59
CA ILE A 93 0.23 0.60 4.34
C ILE A 93 0.93 1.08 3.06
N TYR A 94 2.15 0.63 2.80
CA TYR A 94 2.86 1.00 1.57
C TYR A 94 2.55 0.07 0.39
N VAL A 95 2.31 -1.22 0.64
CA VAL A 95 1.92 -2.17 -0.42
C VAL A 95 0.58 -1.79 -1.05
N TRP A 96 -0.42 -1.44 -0.23
CA TRP A 96 -1.70 -0.93 -0.70
C TRP A 96 -1.56 0.46 -1.32
N GLY A 97 -0.77 1.32 -0.70
CA GLY A 97 -0.49 2.66 -1.22
C GLY A 97 0.03 2.61 -2.66
N GLN A 98 1.03 1.75 -2.93
CA GLN A 98 1.56 1.54 -4.28
C GLN A 98 0.53 0.90 -5.22
N PHE A 99 -0.20 -0.12 -4.77
CA PHE A 99 -1.25 -0.75 -5.56
C PHE A 99 -2.32 0.26 -6.00
N LEU A 100 -2.68 1.19 -5.12
CA LEU A 100 -3.66 2.23 -5.38
C LEU A 100 -3.10 3.37 -6.24
N ASP A 101 -1.82 3.75 -6.08
CA ASP A 101 -1.12 4.69 -6.97
C ASP A 101 -1.22 4.23 -8.43
N HIS A 102 -0.98 2.93 -8.64
CA HIS A 102 -1.05 2.31 -9.97
C HIS A 102 -2.46 2.19 -10.54
N ASP A 103 -3.48 2.52 -9.77
CA ASP A 103 -4.88 2.63 -10.20
C ASP A 103 -5.24 4.04 -10.70
N ILE A 104 -4.60 5.07 -10.11
CA ILE A 104 -5.12 6.44 -10.24
C ILE A 104 -4.18 7.40 -10.96
N ASP A 105 -2.86 7.14 -10.98
CA ASP A 105 -1.94 8.01 -11.73
C ASP A 105 -0.75 7.26 -12.35
N LEU A 106 -0.35 7.73 -13.52
CA LEU A 106 0.87 7.35 -14.20
C LEU A 106 1.36 8.51 -15.08
N THR A 107 2.58 8.96 -14.84
CA THR A 107 3.29 9.89 -15.73
C THR A 107 4.46 9.19 -16.39
N GLU A 108 4.41 9.03 -17.70
CA GLU A 108 5.49 8.42 -18.46
C GLU A 108 6.71 9.34 -18.55
N SER A 109 7.91 8.79 -18.43
CA SER A 109 9.16 9.51 -18.70
C SER A 109 9.43 9.57 -20.21
N GLY A 110 9.99 10.68 -20.68
CA GLY A 110 10.51 10.78 -22.04
C GLY A 110 11.94 10.21 -22.12
N ASP A 111 12.42 10.04 -23.35
CA ASP A 111 13.76 9.54 -23.67
C ASP A 111 14.69 10.61 -24.29
N THR A 112 14.17 11.80 -24.55
CA THR A 112 14.87 12.85 -25.33
C THR A 112 15.32 14.05 -24.53
N GLU A 113 14.66 14.36 -23.40
CA GLU A 113 14.96 15.52 -22.58
C GLU A 113 15.64 15.10 -21.27
N ALA A 114 16.97 14.89 -21.35
CA ALA A 114 17.77 14.58 -20.15
C ALA A 114 17.90 15.82 -19.24
N ALA A 115 17.68 15.60 -17.94
CA ALA A 115 17.80 16.60 -16.88
C ALA A 115 18.54 16.01 -15.66
N ASN A 116 19.69 15.43 -15.93
CA ASN A 116 20.51 14.69 -14.97
C ASN A 116 20.81 15.52 -13.72
N VAL A 117 20.78 14.85 -12.57
CA VAL A 117 21.05 15.47 -11.27
C VAL A 117 22.55 15.43 -10.98
N ALA A 118 23.13 16.59 -10.64
CA ALA A 118 24.53 16.69 -10.26
C ALA A 118 24.80 15.97 -8.91
N VAL A 119 25.84 15.17 -8.87
CA VAL A 119 26.28 14.47 -7.65
C VAL A 119 27.31 15.35 -6.94
N PRO A 120 27.23 15.55 -5.62
CA PRO A 120 28.26 16.25 -4.84
C PRO A 120 29.59 15.52 -4.92
N THR A 121 30.67 16.28 -5.13
CA THR A 121 32.04 15.71 -5.21
C THR A 121 32.40 14.94 -3.95
N GLY A 122 32.76 13.67 -4.11
CA GLY A 122 33.10 12.75 -3.04
C GLY A 122 31.88 12.10 -2.38
N ASP A 123 30.72 12.08 -3.06
CA ASP A 123 29.59 11.25 -2.66
C ASP A 123 30.06 9.80 -2.52
N PRO A 124 29.84 9.13 -1.37
CA PRO A 124 30.40 7.81 -1.12
C PRO A 124 29.86 6.72 -2.04
N TYR A 125 28.70 6.91 -2.64
CA TYR A 125 28.05 5.95 -3.53
C TYR A 125 28.18 6.33 -5.00
N PHE A 126 27.89 7.57 -5.39
CA PHE A 126 27.79 7.98 -6.80
C PHE A 126 29.03 8.75 -7.31
N ASP A 127 29.94 9.23 -6.43
CA ASP A 127 31.24 9.82 -6.81
C ASP A 127 32.36 9.42 -5.83
N PRO A 128 32.61 8.10 -5.60
CA PRO A 128 33.58 7.62 -4.62
C PRO A 128 35.01 8.02 -4.97
N ASP A 129 35.30 8.27 -6.23
CA ASP A 129 36.63 8.69 -6.72
C ASP A 129 36.83 10.20 -6.64
N SER A 130 35.83 10.97 -6.20
CA SER A 130 35.82 12.42 -6.08
C SER A 130 36.15 13.12 -7.42
N SER A 131 35.59 12.64 -8.51
CA SER A 131 35.76 13.20 -9.85
C SER A 131 35.09 14.56 -9.97
N GLY A 132 33.91 14.71 -9.31
CA GLY A 132 33.06 15.90 -9.34
C GLY A 132 32.30 16.10 -10.66
N ASP A 133 32.34 15.12 -11.56
CA ASP A 133 31.66 15.15 -12.86
C ASP A 133 30.53 14.13 -12.97
N ASP A 134 30.28 13.34 -11.90
CA ASP A 134 29.27 12.29 -11.89
C ASP A 134 27.84 12.86 -11.74
N VAL A 135 26.88 12.15 -12.34
CA VAL A 135 25.46 12.53 -12.34
C VAL A 135 24.57 11.30 -12.12
N ILE A 136 23.42 11.51 -11.49
CA ILE A 136 22.33 10.54 -11.51
C ILE A 136 21.49 10.82 -12.76
N PRO A 137 21.30 9.83 -13.66
CA PRO A 137 20.51 10.01 -14.87
C PRO A 137 19.06 10.35 -14.53
N PHE A 138 18.48 11.28 -15.27
CA PHE A 138 17.09 11.64 -15.15
C PHE A 138 16.55 12.14 -16.50
N PHE A 139 15.40 11.63 -16.90
CA PHE A 139 14.65 12.11 -18.06
C PHE A 139 13.38 12.80 -17.62
N ARG A 140 13.05 13.87 -18.31
CA ARG A 140 11.83 14.64 -18.06
C ARG A 140 10.59 13.84 -18.46
N SER A 141 9.50 14.09 -17.75
CA SER A 141 8.19 13.52 -18.08
C SER A 141 7.68 13.97 -19.44
N LEU A 142 6.92 13.09 -20.08
CA LEU A 142 6.10 13.47 -21.22
C LEU A 142 5.10 14.56 -20.79
N PHE A 143 4.71 15.41 -21.74
CA PHE A 143 3.81 16.53 -21.49
C PHE A 143 2.90 16.76 -22.69
N ASP A 144 1.82 17.51 -22.51
CA ASP A 144 0.94 17.90 -23.60
C ASP A 144 1.69 18.85 -24.55
N PRO A 145 1.97 18.44 -25.79
CA PRO A 145 2.76 19.22 -26.73
C PRO A 145 2.08 20.52 -27.17
N THR A 146 0.84 20.77 -26.75
CA THR A 146 0.12 22.05 -26.98
C THR A 146 0.39 23.06 -25.87
N THR A 147 1.17 22.69 -24.86
CA THR A 147 1.58 23.51 -23.71
C THR A 147 3.09 23.78 -23.72
N GLY A 148 3.60 24.55 -22.78
CA GLY A 148 5.02 24.84 -22.64
C GLY A 148 5.58 25.83 -23.67
N ASP A 149 4.74 26.70 -24.21
CA ASP A 149 5.14 27.66 -25.25
C ASP A 149 5.16 29.14 -24.80
N SER A 150 4.57 29.44 -23.65
CA SER A 150 4.51 30.78 -23.08
C SER A 150 4.20 30.78 -21.58
N VAL A 151 4.41 31.92 -20.90
CA VAL A 151 4.06 32.10 -19.47
C VAL A 151 2.56 31.96 -19.21
N ASP A 152 1.72 32.24 -20.21
CA ASP A 152 0.27 32.07 -20.11
C ASP A 152 -0.17 30.62 -20.44
N ASN A 153 0.76 29.78 -20.89
CA ASN A 153 0.56 28.37 -21.27
C ASN A 153 1.78 27.57 -20.91
N PRO A 154 2.09 27.38 -19.60
CA PRO A 154 3.24 26.64 -19.14
C PRO A 154 3.13 25.14 -19.50
N ARG A 155 4.24 24.40 -19.39
CA ARG A 155 4.31 22.96 -19.62
C ARG A 155 3.39 22.22 -18.65
N GLU A 156 2.48 21.38 -19.18
CA GLU A 156 1.58 20.55 -18.39
C GLU A 156 1.73 19.07 -18.74
N GLN A 157 1.87 18.25 -17.71
CA GLN A 157 1.89 16.82 -17.83
C GLN A 157 0.46 16.26 -17.81
N PHE A 158 0.31 15.02 -18.24
CA PHE A 158 -0.98 14.34 -18.29
C PHE A 158 -0.91 12.97 -17.60
N ASN A 159 -2.07 12.49 -17.17
CA ASN A 159 -2.21 11.14 -16.60
C ASN A 159 -2.41 10.13 -17.73
N SER A 160 -1.54 9.12 -17.80
CA SER A 160 -1.60 8.07 -18.84
C SER A 160 -2.63 6.97 -18.55
N ILE A 161 -3.22 6.98 -17.34
CA ILE A 161 -4.25 6.02 -16.90
C ILE A 161 -5.50 6.77 -16.42
N THR A 162 -6.52 6.03 -15.95
CA THR A 162 -7.73 6.66 -15.36
C THR A 162 -7.39 7.32 -14.03
N ALA A 163 -8.14 8.38 -13.67
CA ALA A 163 -8.01 9.05 -12.38
C ALA A 163 -9.00 8.49 -11.32
N PHE A 164 -9.65 7.36 -11.56
CA PHE A 164 -10.63 6.80 -10.64
C PHE A 164 -10.07 5.61 -9.87
N VAL A 165 -10.57 5.38 -8.66
CA VAL A 165 -10.38 4.09 -7.98
C VAL A 165 -11.31 3.08 -8.67
N ASP A 166 -10.86 2.52 -9.79
CA ASP A 166 -11.69 1.71 -10.70
C ASP A 166 -11.07 0.36 -11.10
N GLY A 167 -10.00 -0.01 -10.39
CA GLY A 167 -9.30 -1.27 -10.59
C GLY A 167 -8.48 -1.30 -11.87
N SER A 168 -8.08 -0.15 -12.41
CA SER A 168 -7.32 -0.07 -13.67
C SER A 168 -5.99 -0.84 -13.60
N GLN A 169 -5.36 -0.89 -12.42
CA GLN A 169 -4.16 -1.71 -12.19
C GLN A 169 -4.42 -3.21 -12.36
N VAL A 170 -5.67 -3.67 -12.21
CA VAL A 170 -6.09 -5.06 -12.46
C VAL A 170 -6.61 -5.24 -13.89
N TYR A 171 -7.38 -4.27 -14.40
CA TYR A 171 -8.17 -4.39 -15.63
C TYR A 171 -7.60 -3.64 -16.83
N GLY A 172 -6.67 -2.72 -16.61
CA GLY A 172 -6.10 -1.83 -17.62
C GLY A 172 -6.93 -0.56 -17.83
N SER A 173 -6.28 0.44 -18.43
CA SER A 173 -6.87 1.74 -18.79
C SER A 173 -7.11 1.88 -20.30
N SER A 174 -7.07 0.78 -21.06
CA SER A 174 -7.43 0.73 -22.47
C SER A 174 -8.11 -0.59 -22.81
N GLN A 175 -8.98 -0.57 -23.82
CA GLN A 175 -9.68 -1.79 -24.28
C GLN A 175 -8.70 -2.87 -24.77
N GLU A 176 -7.55 -2.48 -25.35
CA GLU A 176 -6.53 -3.41 -25.82
C GLU A 176 -5.91 -4.20 -24.66
N ILE A 177 -5.55 -3.50 -23.57
CA ILE A 177 -5.01 -4.11 -22.34
C ILE A 177 -6.08 -5.01 -21.72
N ALA A 178 -7.29 -4.49 -21.50
CA ALA A 178 -8.39 -5.24 -20.90
C ALA A 178 -8.71 -6.54 -21.66
N ASP A 179 -8.78 -6.50 -23.01
CA ASP A 179 -8.97 -7.67 -23.84
C ASP A 179 -7.77 -8.63 -23.75
N GLY A 180 -6.56 -8.08 -23.63
CA GLY A 180 -5.32 -8.84 -23.45
C GLY A 180 -5.30 -9.68 -22.18
N LEU A 181 -5.95 -9.22 -21.12
CA LEU A 181 -5.99 -9.86 -19.80
C LEU A 181 -7.11 -10.91 -19.68
N ARG A 182 -8.14 -10.87 -20.53
CA ARG A 182 -9.30 -11.77 -20.45
C ARG A 182 -9.05 -13.12 -21.10
N THR A 183 -9.66 -14.17 -20.53
CA THR A 183 -9.76 -15.49 -21.18
C THR A 183 -10.84 -15.53 -22.23
N PHE A 184 -11.87 -14.68 -22.14
CA PHE A 184 -13.13 -14.74 -22.89
C PHE A 184 -13.90 -16.06 -22.69
N GLU A 185 -13.72 -16.68 -21.53
CA GLU A 185 -14.43 -17.89 -21.13
C GLU A 185 -14.81 -17.79 -19.64
N GLY A 186 -16.12 -17.75 -19.36
CA GLY A 186 -16.68 -17.70 -18.01
C GLY A 186 -16.41 -16.39 -17.27
N GLY A 187 -16.16 -15.29 -17.99
CA GLY A 187 -15.90 -13.97 -17.43
C GLY A 187 -14.54 -13.82 -16.76
N LYS A 188 -13.60 -14.76 -16.95
CA LYS A 188 -12.35 -14.81 -16.18
C LYS A 188 -11.20 -14.03 -16.78
N LEU A 189 -10.31 -13.56 -15.89
CA LEU A 189 -8.98 -13.08 -16.20
C LEU A 189 -7.99 -14.25 -16.38
N LYS A 190 -6.94 -14.03 -17.17
CA LYS A 190 -5.85 -14.97 -17.38
C LYS A 190 -5.00 -15.12 -16.14
N THR A 191 -4.51 -16.34 -15.90
CA THR A 191 -3.51 -16.66 -14.90
C THR A 191 -2.42 -17.56 -15.51
N SER A 192 -1.26 -17.63 -14.86
CA SER A 192 -0.21 -18.61 -15.14
C SER A 192 -0.24 -19.77 -14.14
N ASP A 193 0.77 -20.64 -14.20
CA ASP A 193 0.89 -21.78 -13.28
C ASP A 193 0.88 -21.33 -11.81
N GLY A 194 0.06 -21.98 -10.99
CA GLY A 194 -0.13 -21.64 -9.57
C GLY A 194 -1.11 -20.50 -9.33
N ASP A 195 -1.97 -20.19 -10.31
CA ASP A 195 -2.92 -19.07 -10.26
C ASP A 195 -2.23 -17.72 -9.96
N LEU A 196 -1.03 -17.55 -10.52
CA LEU A 196 -0.29 -16.29 -10.50
C LEU A 196 -0.71 -15.42 -11.70
N LEU A 197 -0.25 -14.16 -11.74
CA LEU A 197 -0.43 -13.28 -12.89
C LEU A 197 0.03 -13.96 -14.19
N PRO A 198 -0.56 -13.62 -15.34
CA PRO A 198 -0.05 -14.07 -16.63
C PRO A 198 1.36 -13.54 -16.86
N THR A 199 2.14 -14.22 -17.71
CA THR A 199 3.52 -13.84 -18.05
C THR A 199 3.65 -13.55 -19.54
N ASP A 200 4.51 -12.60 -19.87
CA ASP A 200 4.96 -12.33 -21.23
C ASP A 200 5.93 -13.40 -21.76
N GLU A 201 6.47 -13.20 -22.96
CA GLU A 201 7.40 -14.13 -23.59
C GLU A 201 8.75 -14.20 -22.87
N GLU A 202 9.14 -13.16 -22.17
CA GLU A 202 10.35 -13.01 -21.37
C GLU A 202 10.16 -13.64 -19.97
N GLY A 203 8.93 -13.89 -19.56
CA GLY A 203 8.57 -14.49 -18.28
C GLY A 203 8.29 -13.49 -17.16
N ASN A 204 8.16 -12.20 -17.46
CA ASN A 204 7.73 -11.19 -16.51
C ASN A 204 6.21 -11.27 -16.32
N PHE A 205 5.75 -10.98 -15.12
CA PHE A 205 4.32 -10.85 -14.86
C PHE A 205 3.77 -9.56 -15.45
N TYR A 206 2.53 -9.59 -15.91
CA TYR A 206 1.81 -8.40 -16.34
C TYR A 206 0.36 -8.39 -15.81
N ALA A 207 -0.18 -7.19 -15.62
CA ALA A 207 -1.55 -6.94 -15.20
C ALA A 207 -2.13 -5.73 -15.95
N GLY A 208 -3.09 -5.03 -15.38
CA GLY A 208 -3.68 -3.83 -15.97
C GLY A 208 -2.71 -2.66 -16.05
N ASP A 209 -1.84 -2.51 -15.06
CA ASP A 209 -0.78 -1.51 -15.04
C ASP A 209 0.57 -2.13 -15.40
N ILE A 210 1.40 -1.37 -16.12
CA ILE A 210 2.72 -1.81 -16.61
C ILE A 210 3.73 -2.08 -15.49
N ARG A 211 3.52 -1.49 -14.30
CA ARG A 211 4.39 -1.60 -13.12
C ARG A 211 4.09 -2.83 -12.25
N ALA A 212 3.17 -3.72 -12.66
CA ALA A 212 2.73 -4.88 -11.87
C ALA A 212 3.85 -5.83 -11.39
N SER A 213 4.98 -5.84 -12.08
CA SER A 213 6.18 -6.64 -11.74
C SER A 213 7.28 -5.86 -11.04
N GLU A 214 7.04 -4.62 -10.63
CA GLU A 214 8.06 -3.75 -10.07
C GLU A 214 8.70 -4.34 -8.81
N ASN A 215 7.90 -4.89 -7.90
CA ASN A 215 8.39 -5.64 -6.74
C ASN A 215 7.47 -6.82 -6.40
N ILE A 216 7.96 -7.73 -5.56
CA ILE A 216 7.26 -8.98 -5.24
C ILE A 216 6.03 -8.80 -4.36
N GLU A 217 5.97 -7.76 -3.54
CA GLU A 217 4.83 -7.45 -2.67
C GLU A 217 3.67 -6.92 -3.51
N LEU A 218 3.95 -5.96 -4.40
CA LEU A 218 2.98 -5.45 -5.36
C LEU A 218 2.44 -6.56 -6.28
N THR A 219 3.33 -7.39 -6.86
CA THR A 219 2.94 -8.53 -7.69
C THR A 219 2.01 -9.49 -6.94
N SER A 220 2.25 -9.67 -5.63
CA SER A 220 1.41 -10.53 -4.79
C SER A 220 0.00 -9.94 -4.60
N LEU A 221 -0.11 -8.65 -4.39
CA LEU A 221 -1.40 -7.98 -4.24
C LEU A 221 -2.17 -7.93 -5.58
N GLN A 222 -1.49 -7.66 -6.69
CA GLN A 222 -2.06 -7.76 -8.04
C GLN A 222 -2.61 -9.17 -8.32
N THR A 223 -1.85 -10.20 -7.97
CA THR A 223 -2.27 -11.60 -8.10
C THR A 223 -3.51 -11.90 -7.26
N LEU A 224 -3.57 -11.36 -6.04
CA LEU A 224 -4.69 -11.53 -5.12
C LEU A 224 -6.00 -11.04 -5.77
N PHE A 225 -6.00 -9.85 -6.36
CA PHE A 225 -7.21 -9.27 -6.96
C PHE A 225 -7.61 -9.92 -8.29
N VAL A 226 -6.67 -10.49 -9.04
CA VAL A 226 -6.99 -11.35 -10.19
C VAL A 226 -7.68 -12.64 -9.72
N ARG A 227 -7.24 -13.26 -8.63
CA ARG A 227 -7.90 -14.43 -8.02
C ARG A 227 -9.30 -14.07 -7.51
N GLU A 228 -9.44 -12.91 -6.85
CA GLU A 228 -10.72 -12.42 -6.35
C GLU A 228 -11.73 -12.26 -7.48
N HIS A 229 -11.33 -11.62 -8.59
CA HIS A 229 -12.18 -11.51 -9.77
C HIS A 229 -12.61 -12.89 -10.29
N ASN A 230 -11.67 -13.82 -10.43
CA ASN A 230 -11.96 -15.16 -10.95
C ASN A 230 -12.88 -15.96 -10.02
N GLN A 231 -12.75 -15.78 -8.71
CA GLN A 231 -13.64 -16.39 -7.73
C GLN A 231 -15.07 -15.84 -7.83
N TRP A 232 -15.22 -14.50 -7.98
CA TRP A 232 -16.55 -13.90 -8.23
C TRP A 232 -17.14 -14.39 -9.55
N ALA A 233 -16.36 -14.46 -10.62
CA ALA A 233 -16.82 -14.96 -11.91
C ALA A 233 -17.37 -16.40 -11.80
N ASP A 234 -16.69 -17.29 -11.06
CA ASP A 234 -17.17 -18.66 -10.81
C ASP A 234 -18.49 -18.68 -10.02
N GLN A 235 -18.62 -17.85 -9.00
CA GLN A 235 -19.84 -17.78 -8.17
C GLN A 235 -21.03 -17.24 -8.98
N ILE A 236 -20.81 -16.17 -9.77
CA ILE A 236 -21.84 -15.58 -10.64
C ILE A 236 -22.31 -16.60 -11.68
N ALA A 237 -21.39 -17.27 -12.38
CA ALA A 237 -21.72 -18.30 -13.35
C ALA A 237 -22.48 -19.51 -12.73
N ALA A 238 -22.13 -19.87 -11.49
CA ALA A 238 -22.82 -20.94 -10.77
C ALA A 238 -24.22 -20.53 -10.32
N GLN A 239 -24.43 -19.25 -9.94
CA GLN A 239 -25.74 -18.74 -9.54
C GLN A 239 -26.70 -18.57 -10.72
N ASP A 240 -26.20 -18.06 -11.87
CA ASP A 240 -26.98 -17.92 -13.11
C ASP A 240 -26.20 -18.40 -14.33
N PRO A 241 -26.32 -19.68 -14.68
CA PRO A 241 -25.64 -20.27 -15.85
C PRO A 241 -26.13 -19.74 -17.20
N SER A 242 -27.09 -18.83 -17.23
CA SER A 242 -27.60 -18.24 -18.49
C SER A 242 -26.87 -16.97 -18.90
N LEU A 243 -26.07 -16.40 -18.01
CA LEU A 243 -25.28 -15.21 -18.30
C LEU A 243 -24.20 -15.49 -19.34
N SER A 244 -23.93 -14.51 -20.18
CA SER A 244 -22.82 -14.52 -21.12
C SER A 244 -21.48 -14.28 -20.41
N ASP A 245 -20.38 -14.60 -21.08
CA ASP A 245 -19.02 -14.29 -20.62
C ASP A 245 -18.87 -12.82 -20.23
N GLU A 246 -19.39 -11.90 -21.05
CA GLU A 246 -19.32 -10.47 -20.81
C GLU A 246 -20.12 -10.03 -19.58
N GLU A 247 -21.35 -10.56 -19.41
CA GLU A 247 -22.18 -10.22 -18.24
C GLU A 247 -21.53 -10.70 -16.94
N ILE A 248 -20.92 -11.89 -16.94
CA ILE A 248 -20.18 -12.41 -15.78
C ILE A 248 -18.98 -11.52 -15.49
N TYR A 249 -18.18 -11.19 -16.51
CA TYR A 249 -16.99 -10.35 -16.38
C TYR A 249 -17.32 -8.98 -15.79
N GLN A 250 -18.32 -8.30 -16.34
CA GLN A 250 -18.67 -6.94 -15.89
C GLN A 250 -19.25 -6.94 -14.47
N GLN A 251 -20.00 -7.96 -14.09
CA GLN A 251 -20.51 -8.08 -12.73
C GLN A 251 -19.37 -8.37 -11.74
N ALA A 252 -18.47 -9.28 -12.04
CA ALA A 252 -17.30 -9.57 -11.22
C ALA A 252 -16.40 -8.34 -11.07
N ARG A 253 -16.13 -7.64 -12.19
CA ARG A 253 -15.36 -6.38 -12.19
C ARG A 253 -16.00 -5.32 -11.29
N ALA A 254 -17.32 -5.13 -11.37
CA ALA A 254 -18.00 -4.14 -10.54
C ALA A 254 -17.91 -4.45 -9.03
N ILE A 255 -17.94 -5.73 -8.65
CA ILE A 255 -17.79 -6.15 -7.25
C ILE A 255 -16.36 -5.90 -6.77
N VAL A 256 -15.35 -6.32 -7.53
CA VAL A 256 -13.93 -6.13 -7.15
C VAL A 256 -13.57 -4.64 -7.05
N ILE A 257 -14.06 -3.81 -7.96
CA ILE A 257 -13.89 -2.35 -7.86
C ILE A 257 -14.53 -1.83 -6.56
N ALA A 258 -15.73 -2.28 -6.23
CA ALA A 258 -16.41 -1.88 -5.01
C ALA A 258 -15.65 -2.31 -3.75
N GLU A 259 -15.02 -3.50 -3.74
CA GLU A 259 -14.16 -3.98 -2.66
C GLU A 259 -12.89 -3.13 -2.54
N ILE A 260 -12.22 -2.79 -3.66
CA ILE A 260 -11.04 -1.88 -3.67
C ILE A 260 -11.44 -0.50 -3.13
N GLN A 261 -12.57 0.06 -3.57
CA GLN A 261 -13.08 1.33 -3.06
C GLN A 261 -13.38 1.26 -1.56
N SER A 262 -14.08 0.23 -1.11
CA SER A 262 -14.41 0.06 0.31
C SER A 262 -13.18 -0.06 1.20
N ILE A 263 -12.22 -0.90 0.84
CA ILE A 263 -10.94 -1.05 1.57
C ILE A 263 -10.18 0.28 1.61
N THR A 264 -10.13 0.98 0.48
CA THR A 264 -9.45 2.27 0.39
C THR A 264 -10.06 3.29 1.36
N PHE A 265 -11.38 3.46 1.36
CA PHE A 265 -12.04 4.51 2.14
C PHE A 265 -12.35 4.11 3.59
N ASN A 266 -12.51 2.82 3.89
CA ASN A 266 -12.91 2.35 5.22
C ASN A 266 -11.77 1.70 6.03
N GLU A 267 -10.64 1.29 5.39
CA GLU A 267 -9.51 0.69 6.09
C GLU A 267 -8.21 1.49 5.88
N PHE A 268 -7.76 1.69 4.63
CA PHE A 268 -6.48 2.30 4.30
C PHE A 268 -6.41 3.79 4.66
N LEU A 269 -7.34 4.60 4.17
CA LEU A 269 -7.33 6.04 4.42
C LEU A 269 -7.52 6.38 5.92
N PRO A 270 -8.41 5.73 6.68
CA PRO A 270 -8.44 5.90 8.14
C PRO A 270 -7.14 5.50 8.83
N ALA A 271 -6.47 4.43 8.38
CA ALA A 271 -5.19 4.04 8.93
C ALA A 271 -4.10 5.11 8.65
N LEU A 272 -4.06 5.68 7.46
CA LEU A 272 -3.07 6.69 7.07
C LEU A 272 -3.37 8.07 7.66
N LEU A 273 -4.60 8.55 7.49
CA LEU A 273 -5.01 9.93 7.77
C LEU A 273 -5.54 10.13 9.20
N GLY A 274 -5.94 9.05 9.88
CA GLY A 274 -6.74 9.09 11.11
C GLY A 274 -8.25 9.07 10.84
N GLU A 275 -8.99 8.60 11.84
CA GLU A 275 -10.44 8.46 11.78
C GLU A 275 -11.15 9.78 11.51
N GLY A 276 -12.08 9.79 10.55
CA GLY A 276 -12.93 10.95 10.24
C GLY A 276 -12.20 12.08 9.49
N ALA A 277 -10.99 11.86 8.98
CA ALA A 277 -10.28 12.84 8.15
C ALA A 277 -11.02 13.13 6.83
N ILE A 278 -11.64 12.11 6.24
CA ILE A 278 -12.53 12.26 5.08
C ILE A 278 -13.99 12.24 5.60
N SER A 279 -14.81 13.20 5.14
CA SER A 279 -16.22 13.28 5.52
C SER A 279 -17.04 12.13 4.93
N ASP A 280 -18.19 11.84 5.55
CA ASP A 280 -19.15 10.87 5.04
C ASP A 280 -19.53 11.16 3.58
N TYR A 281 -19.75 10.11 2.78
CA TYR A 281 -20.19 10.26 1.39
C TYR A 281 -21.59 10.88 1.33
N ALA A 282 -21.75 11.90 0.49
CA ALA A 282 -23.02 12.62 0.35
C ALA A 282 -23.74 12.33 -1.00
N GLY A 283 -23.16 11.50 -1.83
CA GLY A 283 -23.63 11.17 -3.17
C GLY A 283 -22.76 11.79 -4.27
N TYR A 284 -22.89 11.27 -5.49
CA TYR A 284 -22.17 11.76 -6.67
C TYR A 284 -22.48 13.24 -6.97
N ASP A 285 -21.44 14.03 -7.19
CA ASP A 285 -21.55 15.44 -7.58
C ASP A 285 -20.88 15.67 -8.97
N PRO A 286 -21.66 15.90 -10.04
CA PRO A 286 -21.10 16.09 -11.38
C PRO A 286 -20.27 17.38 -11.54
N THR A 287 -20.27 18.26 -10.54
CA THR A 287 -19.45 19.49 -10.56
C THR A 287 -18.04 19.27 -10.01
N VAL A 288 -17.80 18.13 -9.35
CA VAL A 288 -16.47 17.76 -8.85
C VAL A 288 -15.61 17.24 -10.00
N ASN A 289 -14.40 17.78 -10.12
CA ASN A 289 -13.41 17.32 -11.09
C ASN A 289 -12.50 16.27 -10.41
N PRO A 290 -12.54 15.00 -10.82
CA PRO A 290 -11.74 13.92 -10.23
C PRO A 290 -10.28 13.91 -10.70
N ASN A 291 -9.91 14.67 -11.74
CA ASN A 291 -8.54 14.66 -12.26
C ASN A 291 -7.51 14.83 -11.14
N ILE A 292 -6.41 14.12 -11.25
CA ILE A 292 -5.34 14.15 -10.27
C ILE A 292 -4.63 15.49 -10.28
N THR A 293 -4.24 16.02 -9.11
CA THR A 293 -3.39 17.19 -9.02
C THR A 293 -1.91 16.82 -9.15
N ASN A 294 -1.14 17.69 -9.74
CA ASN A 294 0.30 17.52 -9.89
C ASN A 294 1.00 17.45 -8.53
N GLU A 295 0.51 18.22 -7.55
CA GLU A 295 0.98 18.20 -6.17
C GLU A 295 0.76 16.84 -5.49
N PHE A 296 -0.35 16.17 -5.80
CA PHE A 296 -0.64 14.81 -5.32
C PHE A 296 0.29 13.79 -5.98
N ALA A 297 0.24 13.64 -7.31
CA ALA A 297 0.95 12.62 -8.07
C ALA A 297 2.48 12.72 -7.93
N THR A 298 3.02 13.96 -7.85
CA THR A 298 4.46 14.19 -7.96
C THR A 298 5.13 14.41 -6.61
N ALA A 299 4.37 14.73 -5.56
CA ALA A 299 4.92 14.95 -4.23
C ALA A 299 4.14 14.22 -3.13
N ALA A 300 2.89 14.60 -2.86
CA ALA A 300 2.20 14.17 -1.64
C ALA A 300 1.98 12.66 -1.57
N TYR A 301 1.54 12.01 -2.66
CA TYR A 301 1.30 10.55 -2.65
C TYR A 301 2.58 9.71 -2.77
N ARG A 302 3.73 10.34 -3.04
CA ARG A 302 5.06 9.69 -2.95
C ARG A 302 5.54 9.50 -1.51
N LEU A 303 4.68 9.73 -0.54
CA LEU A 303 4.89 9.46 0.87
C LEU A 303 5.27 8.00 1.17
N GLY A 304 4.73 7.06 0.39
CA GLY A 304 4.97 5.62 0.57
C GLY A 304 6.43 5.22 0.47
N HIS A 305 7.27 6.02 -0.17
CA HIS A 305 8.70 5.74 -0.34
C HIS A 305 9.48 5.76 0.99
N SER A 306 9.03 6.51 2.00
CA SER A 306 9.65 6.51 3.34
C SER A 306 9.17 5.39 4.24
N LEU A 307 8.04 4.76 3.91
CA LEU A 307 7.44 3.69 4.70
C LEU A 307 8.05 2.30 4.44
N LEU A 308 8.86 2.16 3.38
CA LEU A 308 9.39 0.88 2.89
C LEU A 308 10.34 0.22 3.90
N ASN A 309 10.27 -1.09 4.01
CA ASN A 309 11.25 -1.89 4.72
C ASN A 309 12.44 -2.22 3.80
N ASP A 310 13.63 -2.33 4.36
CA ASP A 310 14.85 -2.67 3.61
C ASP A 310 14.92 -4.17 3.28
N ASP A 311 14.40 -5.01 4.18
CA ASP A 311 14.37 -6.46 4.07
C ASP A 311 12.93 -6.96 3.94
N ILE A 312 12.71 -7.94 3.05
CA ILE A 312 11.43 -8.62 2.85
C ILE A 312 11.58 -10.07 3.33
N GLU A 313 10.78 -10.46 4.30
CA GLU A 313 10.74 -11.80 4.85
C GLU A 313 9.57 -12.61 4.27
N PHE A 314 9.66 -13.92 4.32
CA PHE A 314 8.62 -14.84 3.88
C PHE A 314 8.03 -15.58 5.09
N PHE A 315 6.81 -15.23 5.51
CA PHE A 315 6.21 -15.80 6.73
C PHE A 315 5.21 -16.91 6.45
N GLY A 316 5.28 -17.97 7.24
CA GLY A 316 4.22 -18.98 7.35
C GLY A 316 3.08 -18.51 8.27
N ASN A 317 1.99 -19.30 8.30
CA ASN A 317 0.82 -19.02 9.16
C ASN A 317 1.10 -19.04 10.66
N ASP A 318 2.25 -19.56 11.08
CA ASP A 318 2.72 -19.58 12.47
C ASP A 318 3.65 -18.40 12.80
N GLY A 319 3.79 -17.43 11.87
CA GLY A 319 4.64 -16.25 12.03
C GLY A 319 6.14 -16.54 11.93
N ARG A 320 6.54 -17.72 11.44
CA ARG A 320 7.95 -18.07 11.25
C ARG A 320 8.35 -17.90 9.81
N ALA A 321 9.60 -17.50 9.59
CA ALA A 321 10.18 -17.46 8.26
C ALA A 321 10.16 -18.87 7.63
N VAL A 322 9.70 -18.93 6.37
CA VAL A 322 9.62 -20.17 5.56
C VAL A 322 10.68 -20.20 4.45
N ALA A 323 11.33 -19.06 4.18
CA ALA A 323 12.47 -18.91 3.29
C ALA A 323 13.49 -17.92 3.87
N GLU A 324 14.64 -17.77 3.22
CA GLU A 324 15.62 -16.73 3.54
C GLU A 324 15.03 -15.35 3.14
N GLU A 325 15.29 -14.34 3.96
CA GLU A 325 14.94 -12.95 3.65
C GLU A 325 15.69 -12.44 2.43
N VAL A 326 15.14 -11.47 1.74
CA VAL A 326 15.79 -10.78 0.63
C VAL A 326 15.75 -9.28 0.88
N THR A 327 16.74 -8.56 0.39
CA THR A 327 16.67 -7.11 0.41
C THR A 327 15.62 -6.59 -0.58
N LEU A 328 15.04 -5.43 -0.32
CA LEU A 328 14.14 -4.78 -1.25
C LEU A 328 14.82 -4.54 -2.62
N ALA A 329 16.12 -4.21 -2.62
CA ALA A 329 16.90 -4.07 -3.84
C ALA A 329 16.96 -5.36 -4.69
N GLU A 330 16.99 -6.54 -4.05
CA GLU A 330 16.96 -7.85 -4.74
C GLU A 330 15.55 -8.26 -5.17
N ALA A 331 14.52 -7.66 -4.58
CA ALA A 331 13.12 -7.96 -4.85
C ALA A 331 12.57 -7.25 -6.09
N PHE A 332 13.21 -6.14 -6.52
CA PHE A 332 12.78 -5.41 -7.71
C PHE A 332 12.96 -6.25 -8.97
N PHE A 333 11.92 -6.26 -9.82
CA PHE A 333 11.88 -6.96 -11.11
C PHE A 333 12.31 -8.44 -11.04
N ASN A 334 12.07 -9.09 -9.90
CA ASN A 334 12.45 -10.49 -9.67
C ASN A 334 11.23 -11.43 -9.56
N PRO A 335 10.56 -11.74 -10.68
CA PRO A 335 9.38 -12.60 -10.70
C PRO A 335 9.68 -14.04 -10.25
N SER A 336 10.95 -14.46 -10.22
CA SER A 336 11.34 -15.80 -9.76
C SER A 336 11.04 -16.03 -8.29
N LEU A 337 11.14 -15.01 -7.44
CA LEU A 337 10.80 -15.12 -6.02
C LEU A 337 9.31 -15.44 -5.81
N VAL A 338 8.42 -14.76 -6.55
CA VAL A 338 6.98 -15.06 -6.49
C VAL A 338 6.66 -16.43 -7.07
N LYS A 339 7.34 -16.85 -8.17
CA LYS A 339 7.18 -18.19 -8.75
C LYS A 339 7.66 -19.30 -7.83
N GLU A 340 8.72 -19.06 -7.04
CA GLU A 340 9.29 -20.05 -6.12
C GLU A 340 8.49 -20.16 -4.81
N HIS A 341 8.12 -19.01 -4.22
CA HIS A 341 7.56 -18.95 -2.86
C HIS A 341 6.03 -18.77 -2.83
N GLY A 342 5.42 -18.38 -3.96
CA GLY A 342 4.00 -17.99 -4.01
C GLY A 342 3.74 -16.66 -3.34
N ILE A 343 2.47 -16.23 -3.31
CA ILE A 343 2.05 -14.94 -2.73
C ILE A 343 1.71 -15.03 -1.24
N ASP A 344 1.40 -16.22 -0.72
CA ASP A 344 0.86 -16.41 0.63
C ASP A 344 1.81 -15.90 1.72
N SER A 345 3.11 -16.24 1.60
CA SER A 345 4.13 -15.83 2.58
C SER A 345 4.42 -14.32 2.54
N LEU A 346 4.31 -13.69 1.38
CA LEU A 346 4.49 -12.26 1.19
C LEU A 346 3.30 -11.46 1.75
N LEU A 347 2.07 -11.92 1.48
CA LEU A 347 0.87 -11.29 2.07
C LEU A 347 0.84 -11.46 3.60
N LYS A 348 1.35 -12.60 4.11
CA LYS A 348 1.51 -12.79 5.56
C LYS A 348 2.57 -11.86 6.14
N TYR A 349 3.69 -11.67 5.44
CA TYR A 349 4.72 -10.70 5.79
C TYR A 349 4.14 -9.28 5.85
N ALA A 350 3.46 -8.83 4.79
CA ALA A 350 2.89 -7.49 4.73
C ALA A 350 1.93 -7.18 5.89
N ALA A 351 1.19 -8.19 6.38
CA ALA A 351 0.31 -8.05 7.55
C ALA A 351 1.03 -8.12 8.90
N SER A 352 2.28 -8.62 8.93
CA SER A 352 2.98 -8.98 10.17
C SER A 352 4.29 -8.21 10.38
N SER A 353 4.72 -7.42 9.42
CA SER A 353 5.90 -6.55 9.50
C SER A 353 5.49 -5.10 9.68
N GLN A 354 6.14 -4.41 10.60
CA GLN A 354 5.93 -2.98 10.83
C GLN A 354 6.58 -2.18 9.72
N SER A 355 5.87 -1.18 9.17
CA SER A 355 6.44 -0.23 8.22
C SER A 355 7.45 0.71 8.90
N GLN A 356 8.29 1.38 8.10
CA GLN A 356 9.11 2.47 8.60
C GLN A 356 8.24 3.69 8.96
N GLU A 357 8.82 4.68 9.65
CA GLU A 357 8.12 5.94 9.94
C GLU A 357 7.94 6.77 8.67
N LEU A 358 6.85 7.55 8.63
CA LEU A 358 6.57 8.44 7.53
C LEU A 358 7.25 9.79 7.76
N ASP A 359 8.45 9.93 7.23
CA ASP A 359 9.26 11.16 7.33
C ASP A 359 10.12 11.36 6.07
N ASN A 360 11.20 12.16 6.17
CA ASN A 360 12.11 12.34 5.03
C ASN A 360 13.05 11.16 4.78
N GLN A 361 13.19 10.22 5.73
CA GLN A 361 14.19 9.16 5.66
C GLN A 361 13.72 8.01 4.77
N ILE A 362 14.63 7.42 4.04
CA ILE A 362 14.40 6.33 3.08
C ILE A 362 15.46 5.26 3.26
N VAL A 363 15.05 4.00 3.22
CA VAL A 363 15.97 2.85 3.32
C VAL A 363 16.99 2.81 2.18
N ASP A 364 18.17 2.26 2.45
CA ASP A 364 19.28 2.25 1.51
C ASP A 364 19.00 1.47 0.21
N SER A 365 18.18 0.43 0.25
CA SER A 365 17.75 -0.32 -0.95
C SER A 365 17.16 0.56 -2.04
N VAL A 366 16.47 1.66 -1.69
CA VAL A 366 15.90 2.60 -2.68
C VAL A 366 16.62 3.95 -2.72
N ARG A 367 17.43 4.29 -1.71
CA ARG A 367 18.17 5.55 -1.69
C ARG A 367 19.51 5.47 -2.43
N ASN A 368 20.19 4.33 -2.39
CA ASN A 368 21.50 4.15 -3.00
C ASN A 368 21.55 2.99 -3.99
N PHE A 369 20.60 2.05 -3.94
CA PHE A 369 20.59 0.82 -4.72
C PHE A 369 19.32 0.59 -5.54
N LEU A 370 18.51 1.63 -5.73
CA LEU A 370 17.29 1.51 -6.54
C LEU A 370 17.65 1.01 -7.96
N PHE A 371 17.13 -0.15 -8.32
CA PHE A 371 17.35 -0.85 -9.61
C PHE A 371 18.80 -1.27 -9.90
N GLY A 372 19.67 -1.25 -8.91
CA GLY A 372 21.05 -1.75 -9.07
C GLY A 372 22.08 -1.04 -8.19
N ALA A 373 23.33 -1.41 -8.34
CA ALA A 373 24.42 -0.76 -7.63
C ALA A 373 24.78 0.60 -8.27
N PRO A 374 25.26 1.58 -7.48
CA PRO A 374 25.75 2.85 -7.99
C PRO A 374 26.81 2.66 -9.10
N GLY A 375 26.67 3.41 -10.20
CA GLY A 375 27.53 3.27 -11.38
C GLY A 375 27.24 2.04 -12.25
N GLN A 376 26.23 1.23 -11.88
CA GLN A 376 25.75 0.07 -12.64
C GLN A 376 24.24 0.11 -12.86
N GLY A 377 23.68 1.32 -13.03
CA GLY A 377 22.24 1.56 -13.17
C GLY A 377 21.53 1.97 -11.87
N GLY A 378 22.20 1.90 -10.72
CA GLY A 378 21.61 2.28 -9.43
C GLY A 378 21.24 3.76 -9.35
N LEU A 379 20.08 4.03 -8.77
CA LEU A 379 19.49 5.36 -8.64
C LEU A 379 19.20 5.69 -7.15
N ASP A 380 18.80 6.93 -6.90
CA ASP A 380 18.38 7.44 -5.59
C ASP A 380 16.94 7.94 -5.68
N LEU A 381 16.01 7.23 -5.04
CA LEU A 381 14.58 7.53 -5.11
C LEU A 381 14.23 8.90 -4.51
N ALA A 382 14.90 9.35 -3.42
CA ALA A 382 14.71 10.69 -2.87
C ALA A 382 15.12 11.77 -3.88
N THR A 383 16.28 11.58 -4.51
CA THR A 383 16.76 12.44 -5.60
C THR A 383 15.76 12.51 -6.74
N LEU A 384 15.22 11.36 -7.17
CA LEU A 384 14.23 11.31 -8.26
C LEU A 384 12.92 12.00 -7.89
N ASN A 385 12.43 11.86 -6.65
CA ASN A 385 11.21 12.55 -6.19
C ASN A 385 11.37 14.08 -6.23
N ILE A 386 12.47 14.59 -5.68
CA ILE A 386 12.77 16.02 -5.68
C ILE A 386 12.89 16.53 -7.11
N GLN A 387 13.67 15.85 -7.96
CA GLN A 387 13.87 16.25 -9.35
C GLN A 387 12.58 16.20 -10.17
N ARG A 388 11.71 15.22 -9.91
CA ARG A 388 10.41 15.12 -10.58
C ARG A 388 9.48 16.28 -10.22
N GLY A 389 9.45 16.70 -8.97
CA GLY A 389 8.72 17.90 -8.56
C GLY A 389 9.20 19.16 -9.30
N ARG A 390 10.51 19.32 -9.45
CA ARG A 390 11.13 20.42 -10.21
C ARG A 390 10.85 20.32 -11.73
N ASP A 391 10.87 19.09 -12.28
CA ASP A 391 10.50 18.82 -13.68
C ASP A 391 9.06 19.19 -13.99
N HIS A 392 8.15 18.90 -13.06
CA HIS A 392 6.74 19.25 -13.22
C HIS A 392 6.42 20.70 -12.85
N GLY A 393 7.44 21.50 -12.47
CA GLY A 393 7.25 22.90 -12.08
C GLY A 393 6.36 23.04 -10.87
N LEU A 394 6.49 22.16 -9.87
CA LEU A 394 5.76 22.32 -8.61
C LEU A 394 6.21 23.61 -7.90
N ALA A 395 5.24 24.34 -7.36
CA ALA A 395 5.51 25.48 -6.50
C ALA A 395 6.22 25.05 -5.19
N ASP A 396 6.89 26.00 -4.53
CA ASP A 396 7.50 25.76 -3.24
C ASP A 396 6.47 25.33 -2.19
N TYR A 397 6.95 24.64 -1.16
CA TYR A 397 6.15 24.14 -0.04
C TYR A 397 5.19 25.19 0.53
N ASN A 398 5.65 26.41 0.79
CA ASN A 398 4.84 27.48 1.36
C ASN A 398 3.74 27.98 0.41
N SER A 399 4.00 28.03 -0.88
CA SER A 399 3.02 28.41 -1.89
C SER A 399 1.93 27.35 -2.03
N VAL A 400 2.26 26.05 -1.92
CA VAL A 400 1.28 24.99 -1.92
C VAL A 400 0.46 24.99 -0.62
N ARG A 401 1.05 25.28 0.56
CA ARG A 401 0.28 25.47 1.80
C ARG A 401 -0.82 26.54 1.61
N GLU A 402 -0.46 27.70 1.03
CA GLU A 402 -1.42 28.76 0.78
C GLU A 402 -2.53 28.33 -0.20
N ALA A 403 -2.19 27.57 -1.24
CA ALA A 403 -3.15 27.04 -2.23
C ALA A 403 -4.17 26.09 -1.60
N TYR A 404 -3.75 25.28 -0.60
CA TYR A 404 -4.64 24.42 0.18
C TYR A 404 -5.29 25.13 1.38
N GLY A 405 -5.17 26.46 1.47
CA GLY A 405 -5.82 27.27 2.50
C GLY A 405 -5.13 27.23 3.88
N LEU A 406 -3.94 26.69 3.95
CA LEU A 406 -3.12 26.68 5.15
C LEU A 406 -2.28 27.95 5.28
N PRO A 407 -1.96 28.38 6.52
CA PRO A 407 -1.09 29.53 6.69
C PRO A 407 0.33 29.22 6.20
N ARG A 408 0.99 30.20 5.59
CA ARG A 408 2.43 30.12 5.30
C ARG A 408 3.21 30.05 6.61
N VAL A 409 4.22 29.20 6.67
CA VAL A 409 5.18 29.18 7.77
C VAL A 409 6.23 30.27 7.57
N THR A 410 6.80 30.79 8.65
CA THR A 410 7.78 31.89 8.66
C THR A 410 9.15 31.48 9.18
N SER A 411 9.26 30.28 9.71
CA SER A 411 10.50 29.70 10.24
C SER A 411 10.47 28.16 10.13
N PHE A 412 11.63 27.54 10.08
CA PHE A 412 11.78 26.09 10.07
C PHE A 412 11.20 25.42 11.34
N ALA A 413 11.18 26.14 12.47
CA ALA A 413 10.57 25.66 13.71
C ALA A 413 9.03 25.58 13.67
N GLU A 414 8.39 26.15 12.65
CA GLU A 414 6.95 25.99 12.39
C GLU A 414 6.64 24.79 11.50
N ILE A 415 7.66 24.17 10.89
CA ILE A 415 7.53 22.96 10.08
C ILE A 415 7.64 21.73 10.97
N THR A 416 8.68 21.66 11.79
CA THR A 416 8.96 20.50 12.64
C THR A 416 9.51 20.93 14.01
N SER A 417 9.24 20.13 15.02
CA SER A 417 9.81 20.27 16.36
C SER A 417 11.24 19.71 16.47
N ASP A 418 11.68 18.90 15.51
CA ASP A 418 13.03 18.34 15.45
C ASP A 418 14.08 19.40 15.09
N VAL A 419 14.91 19.76 16.05
CA VAL A 419 15.93 20.82 15.93
C VAL A 419 17.03 20.47 14.91
N GLU A 420 17.38 19.19 14.77
CA GLU A 420 18.39 18.76 13.82
C GLU A 420 17.85 18.88 12.39
N ARG A 421 16.59 18.49 12.17
CA ARG A 421 15.88 18.65 10.90
C ARG A 421 15.67 20.12 10.55
N GLN A 422 15.29 20.98 11.52
CA GLN A 422 15.21 22.43 11.32
C GLN A 422 16.53 23.00 10.78
N GLN A 423 17.66 22.63 11.41
CA GLN A 423 18.97 23.13 11.03
C GLN A 423 19.39 22.61 9.64
N ALA A 424 19.12 21.34 9.33
CA ALA A 424 19.43 20.77 8.03
C ALA A 424 18.65 21.48 6.91
N LEU A 425 17.36 21.75 7.12
CA LEU A 425 16.52 22.49 6.18
C LEU A 425 17.01 23.94 6.01
N GLU A 426 17.41 24.60 7.10
CA GLU A 426 17.96 25.98 7.05
C GLU A 426 19.29 26.02 6.27
N ASP A 427 20.18 25.05 6.51
CA ASP A 427 21.48 24.96 5.83
C ASP A 427 21.32 24.67 4.34
N LEU A 428 20.33 23.86 3.96
CA LEU A 428 20.04 23.50 2.56
C LEU A 428 19.35 24.64 1.80
N TYR A 429 18.27 25.18 2.34
CA TYR A 429 17.37 26.08 1.59
C TYR A 429 17.51 27.55 1.96
N GLY A 430 18.05 27.86 3.14
CA GLY A 430 18.24 29.23 3.65
C GLY A 430 16.97 29.98 3.98
N THR A 431 15.85 29.63 3.38
CA THR A 431 14.51 30.20 3.64
C THR A 431 13.42 29.17 3.47
N VAL A 432 12.33 29.28 4.23
CA VAL A 432 11.15 28.40 4.13
C VAL A 432 10.38 28.57 2.82
N ASP A 433 10.59 29.65 2.10
CA ASP A 433 9.95 29.95 0.81
C ASP A 433 10.70 29.34 -0.40
N ASN A 434 11.67 28.46 -0.18
CA ASN A 434 12.43 27.83 -1.23
C ASN A 434 12.46 26.29 -1.13
N ILE A 435 11.72 25.71 -0.16
CA ILE A 435 11.72 24.28 0.10
C ILE A 435 10.94 23.55 -1.01
N ASP A 436 11.52 22.47 -1.57
CA ASP A 436 10.81 21.58 -2.47
C ASP A 436 9.59 20.96 -1.77
N LEU A 437 8.45 20.88 -2.47
CA LEU A 437 7.18 20.44 -1.88
C LEU A 437 7.29 19.08 -1.17
N TRP A 438 7.87 18.07 -1.83
CA TRP A 438 8.03 16.73 -1.26
C TRP A 438 8.85 16.75 0.05
N VAL A 439 9.91 17.55 0.10
CA VAL A 439 10.78 17.67 1.26
C VAL A 439 10.06 18.35 2.42
N GLY A 440 9.40 19.48 2.16
CA GLY A 440 8.72 20.26 3.19
C GLY A 440 7.53 19.51 3.78
N ALA A 441 6.75 18.85 2.93
CA ALA A 441 5.57 18.12 3.35
C ALA A 441 5.89 16.87 4.22
N LEU A 442 7.00 16.17 3.93
CA LEU A 442 7.47 15.05 4.75
C LEU A 442 8.24 15.49 6.03
N ALA A 443 8.66 16.74 6.09
CA ALA A 443 9.35 17.27 7.26
C ALA A 443 8.41 17.74 8.38
N GLU A 444 7.12 17.90 8.08
CA GLU A 444 6.14 18.37 9.08
C GLU A 444 5.98 17.39 10.24
N ASP A 445 5.78 17.91 11.45
CA ASP A 445 5.28 17.10 12.56
C ASP A 445 3.88 16.55 12.21
N HIS A 446 3.60 15.30 12.58
CA HIS A 446 2.34 14.65 12.27
C HIS A 446 1.15 15.29 12.99
N VAL A 447 0.02 15.35 12.30
CA VAL A 447 -1.27 15.72 12.91
C VAL A 447 -1.69 14.63 13.90
N GLU A 448 -2.24 15.01 15.06
CA GLU A 448 -2.68 14.06 16.08
C GLU A 448 -3.65 13.00 15.48
N GLY A 449 -3.30 11.73 15.62
CA GLY A 449 -4.06 10.59 15.08
C GLY A 449 -3.81 10.28 13.60
N SER A 450 -2.96 11.05 12.93
CA SER A 450 -2.54 10.83 11.53
C SER A 450 -1.07 10.42 11.46
N SER A 451 -0.67 9.79 10.37
CA SER A 451 0.75 9.59 10.04
C SER A 451 1.30 10.71 9.15
N LEU A 452 0.52 11.77 8.90
CA LEU A 452 0.86 12.84 7.98
C LEU A 452 0.94 14.18 8.70
N GLY A 453 1.80 15.04 8.18
CA GLY A 453 1.79 16.46 8.47
C GLY A 453 0.57 17.16 7.85
N GLU A 454 0.38 18.43 8.23
CA GLU A 454 -0.83 19.19 7.91
C GLU A 454 -1.03 19.35 6.38
N LEU A 455 0.04 19.61 5.63
CA LEU A 455 -0.04 19.83 4.19
C LEU A 455 -0.30 18.52 3.44
N ASN A 456 0.47 17.46 3.74
CA ASN A 456 0.23 16.16 3.09
C ASN A 456 -1.18 15.66 3.36
N GLN A 457 -1.68 15.78 4.59
CA GLN A 457 -3.05 15.41 4.92
C GLN A 457 -4.07 16.21 4.10
N ALA A 458 -3.88 17.53 3.97
CA ALA A 458 -4.79 18.37 3.20
C ALA A 458 -4.84 17.97 1.72
N ILE A 459 -3.69 17.69 1.09
CA ILE A 459 -3.61 17.27 -0.31
C ILE A 459 -4.29 15.91 -0.51
N ILE A 460 -3.99 14.93 0.35
CA ILE A 460 -4.53 13.57 0.24
C ILE A 460 -6.05 13.57 0.46
N VAL A 461 -6.54 14.28 1.48
CA VAL A 461 -7.97 14.42 1.76
C VAL A 461 -8.72 15.07 0.60
N ASP A 462 -8.18 16.16 0.03
CA ASP A 462 -8.80 16.82 -1.13
C ASP A 462 -8.89 15.85 -2.33
N GLN A 463 -7.78 15.21 -2.68
CA GLN A 463 -7.73 14.33 -3.85
C GLN A 463 -8.68 13.14 -3.70
N PHE A 464 -8.62 12.38 -2.59
CA PHE A 464 -9.49 11.22 -2.42
C PHE A 464 -10.98 11.61 -2.28
N THR A 465 -11.28 12.76 -1.66
CA THR A 465 -12.65 13.28 -1.66
C THR A 465 -13.15 13.52 -3.08
N ARG A 466 -12.33 14.12 -3.94
CA ARG A 466 -12.69 14.37 -5.35
C ARG A 466 -12.80 13.07 -6.17
N LEU A 467 -11.93 12.09 -5.94
CA LEU A 467 -12.00 10.78 -6.57
C LEU A 467 -13.29 10.03 -6.22
N ARG A 468 -13.77 10.17 -4.98
CA ARG A 468 -15.01 9.57 -4.51
C ARG A 468 -16.24 10.32 -5.00
N ASP A 469 -16.30 11.62 -4.71
CA ASP A 469 -17.51 12.43 -4.93
C ASP A 469 -17.74 12.73 -6.43
N GLY A 470 -16.65 12.75 -7.22
CA GLY A 470 -16.68 12.90 -8.68
C GLY A 470 -16.90 11.59 -9.45
N ASP A 471 -16.97 10.46 -8.77
CA ASP A 471 -17.18 9.15 -9.40
C ASP A 471 -18.66 8.72 -9.40
N ARG A 472 -19.29 8.72 -10.59
CA ARG A 472 -20.67 8.29 -10.76
C ARG A 472 -20.87 6.79 -10.49
N PHE A 473 -19.81 6.00 -10.59
CA PHE A 473 -19.80 4.56 -10.34
C PHE A 473 -19.19 4.19 -8.99
N TYR A 474 -19.09 5.14 -8.06
CA TYR A 474 -18.70 4.83 -6.69
C TYR A 474 -19.69 3.81 -6.08
N TYR A 475 -19.20 2.83 -5.33
CA TYR A 475 -20.00 1.67 -4.94
C TYR A 475 -21.29 2.02 -4.19
N GLU A 476 -21.26 3.02 -3.30
CA GLU A 476 -22.46 3.46 -2.58
C GLU A 476 -23.53 4.06 -3.51
N ASN A 477 -23.15 4.51 -4.70
CA ASN A 477 -24.07 5.06 -5.70
C ASN A 477 -24.71 3.99 -6.58
N ILE A 478 -24.05 2.86 -6.77
CA ILE A 478 -24.49 1.83 -7.74
C ILE A 478 -24.97 0.53 -7.14
N PHE A 479 -24.73 0.26 -5.86
CA PHE A 479 -25.23 -0.94 -5.18
C PHE A 479 -26.44 -0.67 -4.30
N SER A 480 -27.20 -1.72 -3.95
CA SER A 480 -28.29 -1.63 -3.00
C SER A 480 -27.74 -1.46 -1.57
N PRO A 481 -28.50 -0.83 -0.63
CA PRO A 481 -28.04 -0.70 0.76
C PRO A 481 -27.64 -2.03 1.43
N GLN A 482 -28.27 -3.13 1.02
CA GLN A 482 -27.94 -4.46 1.54
C GLN A 482 -26.62 -4.97 0.96
N ASP A 483 -26.30 -4.66 -0.30
CA ASP A 483 -25.05 -5.05 -0.94
C ASP A 483 -23.91 -4.14 -0.48
N ILE A 484 -24.17 -2.84 -0.25
CA ILE A 484 -23.24 -1.90 0.37
C ILE A 484 -22.80 -2.43 1.75
N ASP A 485 -23.75 -2.73 2.64
CA ASP A 485 -23.46 -3.32 3.97
C ASP A 485 -22.60 -4.59 3.90
N ARG A 486 -22.72 -5.34 2.81
CA ARG A 486 -21.95 -6.55 2.57
C ARG A 486 -20.53 -6.26 2.06
N ILE A 487 -20.40 -5.30 1.15
CA ILE A 487 -19.13 -4.82 0.62
C ILE A 487 -18.30 -4.21 1.76
N GLU A 488 -18.89 -3.33 2.55
CA GLU A 488 -18.23 -2.68 3.70
C GLU A 488 -17.83 -3.64 4.83
N ASN A 489 -18.53 -4.75 4.99
CA ASN A 489 -18.15 -5.79 5.94
C ASN A 489 -17.14 -6.81 5.35
N THR A 490 -16.67 -6.61 4.12
CA THR A 490 -15.60 -7.41 3.51
C THR A 490 -14.28 -6.66 3.64
N THR A 491 -13.40 -7.15 4.51
CA THR A 491 -12.09 -6.55 4.76
C THR A 491 -11.02 -7.09 3.80
N LEU A 492 -9.88 -6.40 3.68
CA LEU A 492 -8.72 -6.93 2.96
C LEU A 492 -8.26 -8.27 3.58
N SER A 493 -8.36 -8.42 4.89
CA SER A 493 -8.12 -9.69 5.59
C SER A 493 -8.99 -10.82 5.07
N ASP A 494 -10.28 -10.57 4.83
CA ASP A 494 -11.21 -11.56 4.29
C ASP A 494 -10.85 -11.97 2.86
N ILE A 495 -10.48 -11.00 2.01
CA ILE A 495 -10.06 -11.25 0.63
C ILE A 495 -8.80 -12.11 0.59
N ILE A 496 -7.80 -11.79 1.43
CA ILE A 496 -6.58 -12.60 1.54
C ILE A 496 -6.93 -14.04 1.94
N GLN A 497 -7.71 -14.21 3.02
CA GLN A 497 -8.01 -15.54 3.55
C GLN A 497 -8.85 -16.41 2.61
N ARG A 498 -9.72 -15.81 1.77
CA ARG A 498 -10.54 -16.58 0.83
C ARG A 498 -9.84 -16.94 -0.49
N ASN A 499 -8.73 -16.24 -0.83
CA ASN A 499 -7.99 -16.46 -2.08
C ASN A 499 -6.63 -17.13 -1.89
N THR A 500 -6.24 -17.40 -0.66
CA THR A 500 -4.93 -17.97 -0.30
C THR A 500 -5.08 -19.03 0.79
N THR A 501 -3.96 -19.62 1.20
CA THR A 501 -3.92 -20.49 2.40
C THR A 501 -3.55 -19.73 3.67
N VAL A 502 -3.45 -18.41 3.60
CA VAL A 502 -3.13 -17.56 4.75
C VAL A 502 -4.25 -17.62 5.79
N THR A 503 -3.87 -17.76 7.03
CA THR A 503 -4.77 -17.80 8.19
C THR A 503 -4.19 -16.93 9.31
N ASN A 504 -5.00 -16.68 10.33
CA ASN A 504 -4.58 -15.91 11.52
C ASN A 504 -4.11 -14.50 11.14
N LEU A 505 -4.93 -13.79 10.38
CA LEU A 505 -4.79 -12.34 10.14
C LEU A 505 -5.64 -11.56 11.13
N GLN A 506 -5.18 -10.36 11.46
CA GLN A 506 -5.99 -9.35 12.13
C GLN A 506 -7.12 -8.87 11.21
N GLU A 507 -8.16 -8.29 11.78
CA GLU A 507 -9.32 -7.79 11.03
C GLU A 507 -8.90 -6.63 10.11
N ASN A 508 -8.21 -5.64 10.66
CA ASN A 508 -7.61 -4.56 9.87
C ASN A 508 -6.10 -4.84 9.69
N VAL A 509 -5.71 -5.22 8.48
CA VAL A 509 -4.32 -5.61 8.18
C VAL A 509 -3.37 -4.41 8.06
N PHE A 510 -3.87 -3.19 8.01
CA PHE A 510 -3.03 -1.98 7.93
C PHE A 510 -2.32 -1.65 9.24
N PHE A 511 -2.73 -2.25 10.36
CA PHE A 511 -2.06 -2.10 11.65
C PHE A 511 -1.40 -3.39 12.07
N MET A 512 -0.25 -3.25 12.74
CA MET A 512 0.37 -4.32 13.49
C MET A 512 -0.54 -4.67 14.66
N SER A 513 -1.30 -5.74 14.58
CA SER A 513 -2.07 -6.19 15.71
C SER A 513 -1.86 -7.67 15.97
N ALA A 514 -1.73 -7.99 17.26
CA ALA A 514 -1.86 -9.33 17.73
C ALA A 514 -3.23 -9.49 18.37
N SER A 515 -3.72 -10.71 18.50
CA SER A 515 -4.93 -10.99 19.28
C SER A 515 -4.72 -12.14 20.24
N VAL A 516 -5.29 -11.99 21.44
CA VAL A 516 -5.29 -13.04 22.46
C VAL A 516 -6.73 -13.36 22.83
N SER A 517 -7.11 -14.62 22.76
CA SER A 517 -8.44 -15.07 23.10
C SER A 517 -8.43 -16.32 23.97
N GLY A 518 -9.48 -16.49 24.73
CA GLY A 518 -9.67 -17.66 25.60
C GLY A 518 -11.05 -17.70 26.20
N THR A 519 -11.29 -18.73 27.00
CA THR A 519 -12.57 -18.95 27.67
C THR A 519 -12.35 -19.02 29.18
N VAL A 520 -13.20 -18.35 29.95
CA VAL A 520 -13.26 -18.48 31.40
C VAL A 520 -14.34 -19.50 31.74
N PHE A 521 -13.92 -20.64 32.29
CA PHE A 521 -14.83 -21.70 32.70
C PHE A 521 -15.27 -21.57 34.15
N ALA A 522 -16.51 -21.91 34.44
CA ALA A 522 -17.01 -22.02 35.81
C ALA A 522 -16.35 -23.20 36.53
N ASP A 523 -15.92 -23.00 37.79
CA ASP A 523 -15.49 -24.10 38.66
C ASP A 523 -16.69 -24.97 38.96
N GLY A 524 -16.87 -26.07 38.23
CA GLY A 524 -17.93 -27.05 38.48
C GLY A 524 -17.72 -27.78 39.81
N ASP A 525 -18.76 -27.85 40.66
CA ASP A 525 -18.78 -28.66 41.86
C ASP A 525 -18.65 -30.14 41.52
N GLN A 526 -17.88 -30.87 42.32
CA GLN A 526 -17.46 -32.26 42.06
C GLN A 526 -18.59 -33.32 42.10
N GLN A 527 -19.85 -32.98 42.01
CA GLN A 527 -20.96 -33.91 42.29
C GLN A 527 -21.80 -34.41 41.10
N ASP A 528 -21.69 -33.87 39.90
CA ASP A 528 -22.43 -34.39 38.75
C ASP A 528 -21.55 -35.02 37.69
N ARG A 529 -21.34 -36.33 37.79
CA ARG A 529 -20.69 -37.16 36.80
C ARG A 529 -21.72 -37.72 35.83
N VAL A 530 -21.98 -37.09 34.74
CA VAL A 530 -22.38 -37.70 33.45
C VAL A 530 -22.63 -36.56 32.43
N ASN A 531 -21.74 -36.32 31.45
CA ASN A 531 -21.79 -35.37 30.36
C ASN A 531 -21.33 -33.92 30.62
N ASP A 532 -20.40 -33.65 31.53
CA ASP A 532 -19.89 -32.30 31.75
C ASP A 532 -18.92 -31.85 30.63
N ARG A 533 -19.43 -31.10 29.68
CA ARG A 533 -18.60 -30.12 28.96
C ARG A 533 -18.37 -28.94 29.89
N PRO A 534 -17.10 -28.42 30.00
CA PRO A 534 -16.83 -27.22 30.77
C PRO A 534 -17.78 -26.10 30.34
N GLN A 535 -18.48 -25.49 31.27
CA GLN A 535 -19.42 -24.41 30.95
C GLN A 535 -18.72 -23.07 31.13
N GLY A 536 -18.71 -22.24 30.07
CA GLY A 536 -18.15 -20.92 30.12
C GLY A 536 -18.87 -19.99 31.08
N GLN A 537 -18.17 -19.10 31.74
CA GLN A 537 -18.68 -18.16 32.72
C GLN A 537 -18.78 -16.75 32.11
N ALA A 538 -20.00 -16.31 31.86
CA ALA A 538 -20.32 -14.97 31.37
C ALA A 538 -20.12 -13.88 32.44
N GLY A 539 -19.81 -12.65 32.00
CA GLY A 539 -19.73 -11.47 32.85
C GLY A 539 -18.53 -11.39 33.78
N VAL A 540 -17.46 -12.13 33.46
CA VAL A 540 -16.18 -12.07 34.18
C VAL A 540 -15.34 -10.95 33.58
N THR A 541 -14.80 -10.06 34.41
CA THR A 541 -13.82 -9.08 34.01
C THR A 541 -12.49 -9.75 33.72
N VAL A 542 -11.93 -9.49 32.53
CA VAL A 542 -10.62 -9.93 32.08
C VAL A 542 -9.79 -8.68 31.78
N GLN A 543 -8.58 -8.64 32.28
CA GLN A 543 -7.65 -7.52 32.11
C GLN A 543 -6.41 -8.01 31.39
N LEU A 544 -5.90 -7.17 30.50
CA LEU A 544 -4.58 -7.30 29.88
C LEU A 544 -3.62 -6.38 30.62
N LEU A 545 -2.49 -6.92 31.05
CA LEU A 545 -1.44 -6.18 31.73
C LEU A 545 -0.16 -6.20 30.89
N ASN A 546 0.59 -5.11 30.88
CA ASN A 546 1.93 -5.04 30.31
C ASN A 546 2.98 -5.68 31.25
N ASP A 547 4.23 -5.68 30.87
CA ASP A 547 5.36 -6.21 31.65
C ASP A 547 5.61 -5.47 32.97
N GLU A 548 5.19 -4.21 33.06
CA GLU A 548 5.23 -3.41 34.31
C GLU A 548 4.07 -3.75 35.26
N GLY A 549 3.11 -4.54 34.82
CA GLY A 549 1.92 -4.94 35.57
C GLY A 549 0.81 -3.88 35.58
N GLU A 550 0.84 -2.96 34.65
CA GLU A 550 -0.20 -1.96 34.46
C GLU A 550 -1.31 -2.51 33.55
N VAL A 551 -2.57 -2.19 33.84
CA VAL A 551 -3.70 -2.61 33.00
C VAL A 551 -3.76 -1.74 31.77
N VAL A 552 -3.49 -2.33 30.60
CA VAL A 552 -3.51 -1.67 29.29
C VAL A 552 -4.86 -1.84 28.55
N ALA A 553 -5.61 -2.91 28.85
CA ALA A 553 -6.95 -3.12 28.33
C ALA A 553 -7.82 -3.94 29.29
N GLU A 554 -9.15 -3.80 29.17
CA GLU A 554 -10.14 -4.55 29.98
C GLU A 554 -11.32 -4.98 29.09
N THR A 555 -11.77 -6.21 29.23
CA THR A 555 -12.98 -6.74 28.57
C THR A 555 -13.83 -7.57 29.53
N ILE A 556 -15.02 -7.97 29.09
CA ILE A 556 -15.94 -8.81 29.86
C ILE A 556 -16.32 -10.02 29.02
N THR A 557 -16.26 -11.23 29.62
CA THR A 557 -16.64 -12.46 28.93
C THR A 557 -18.09 -12.45 28.45
N ASN A 558 -18.30 -12.95 27.23
CA ASN A 558 -19.61 -13.10 26.59
C ASN A 558 -20.47 -14.22 27.26
N ALA A 559 -21.64 -14.51 26.71
CA ALA A 559 -22.55 -15.55 27.23
C ALA A 559 -21.98 -16.96 27.23
N ARG A 560 -20.92 -17.21 26.47
CA ARG A 560 -20.20 -18.51 26.39
C ARG A 560 -18.97 -18.55 27.28
N GLY A 561 -18.64 -17.44 27.95
CA GLY A 561 -17.43 -17.30 28.74
C GLY A 561 -16.21 -16.89 27.94
N ASP A 562 -16.36 -16.61 26.65
CA ASP A 562 -15.24 -16.25 25.77
C ASP A 562 -14.88 -14.79 25.94
N TYR A 563 -13.59 -14.49 25.80
CA TYR A 563 -13.03 -13.15 25.77
C TYR A 563 -11.99 -13.05 24.65
N ARG A 564 -11.76 -11.82 24.17
CA ARG A 564 -10.72 -11.51 23.20
C ARG A 564 -10.17 -10.12 23.49
N PHE A 565 -8.86 -9.98 23.35
CA PHE A 565 -8.16 -8.72 23.20
C PHE A 565 -7.63 -8.66 21.78
N THR A 566 -7.80 -7.52 21.15
CA THR A 566 -7.23 -7.12 19.87
C THR A 566 -6.43 -5.84 20.09
N ASP A 567 -5.80 -5.34 19.08
CA ASP A 567 -5.13 -4.04 19.09
C ASP A 567 -3.96 -3.94 20.07
N PHE A 568 -3.14 -5.00 20.10
CA PHE A 568 -1.83 -4.92 20.75
C PHE A 568 -0.93 -4.01 19.91
N GLN A 569 -0.52 -2.91 20.50
CA GLN A 569 0.31 -1.90 19.83
C GLN A 569 1.80 -2.24 19.86
N GLU A 570 2.23 -3.18 20.73
CA GLU A 570 3.63 -3.52 20.93
C GLU A 570 3.81 -5.03 21.05
N THR A 571 4.93 -5.53 20.55
CA THR A 571 5.41 -6.88 20.90
C THR A 571 5.99 -6.87 22.30
N GLY A 572 5.89 -7.97 23.04
CA GLY A 572 6.43 -8.05 24.40
C GLY A 572 5.74 -9.08 25.28
N ASP A 573 6.14 -9.05 26.56
CA ASP A 573 5.55 -9.89 27.57
C ASP A 573 4.30 -9.24 28.17
N TYR A 574 3.17 -9.93 28.05
CA TYR A 574 1.89 -9.53 28.63
C TYR A 574 1.38 -10.54 29.62
N GLN A 575 0.40 -10.13 30.43
CA GLN A 575 -0.35 -11.01 31.33
C GLN A 575 -1.84 -10.84 31.13
N ILE A 576 -2.55 -11.95 30.94
CA ILE A 576 -4.01 -11.96 31.02
C ILE A 576 -4.40 -12.22 32.45
N GLN A 577 -5.19 -11.34 33.04
CA GLN A 577 -5.70 -11.46 34.40
C GLN A 577 -7.23 -11.55 34.41
N VAL A 578 -7.78 -12.60 35.04
CA VAL A 578 -9.22 -12.72 35.29
C VAL A 578 -9.56 -12.43 36.74
N LEU A 579 -10.61 -11.66 36.96
CA LEU A 579 -11.10 -11.30 38.29
C LEU A 579 -12.33 -12.15 38.65
N LEU A 580 -12.09 -13.30 39.27
CA LEU A 580 -13.15 -14.23 39.68
C LEU A 580 -13.74 -13.79 41.02
N ARG A 581 -15.09 -13.72 41.09
CA ARG A 581 -15.82 -13.44 42.34
C ARG A 581 -16.02 -14.76 43.12
N THR A 582 -15.48 -14.81 44.33
CA THR A 582 -15.69 -15.94 45.23
C THR A 582 -16.42 -15.49 46.52
N PRO A 583 -17.03 -16.40 47.29
CA PRO A 583 -17.62 -16.07 48.58
C PRO A 583 -16.67 -15.45 49.59
N GLN A 584 -15.38 -15.66 49.41
CA GLN A 584 -14.30 -15.13 50.26
C GLN A 584 -13.71 -13.82 49.78
N GLY A 585 -14.19 -13.29 48.63
CA GLY A 585 -13.71 -12.08 47.96
C GLY A 585 -13.22 -12.36 46.54
N PRO A 586 -12.85 -11.32 45.78
CA PRO A 586 -12.29 -11.49 44.42
C PRO A 586 -10.94 -12.16 44.46
N ILE A 587 -10.69 -13.09 43.56
CA ILE A 587 -9.41 -13.75 43.31
C ILE A 587 -8.98 -13.40 41.90
N ALA A 588 -7.74 -12.91 41.75
CA ALA A 588 -7.09 -12.74 40.47
C ALA A 588 -6.36 -14.01 40.07
N LYS A 589 -6.50 -14.45 38.82
CA LYS A 589 -5.66 -15.47 38.18
C LYS A 589 -5.00 -14.88 36.98
N THR A 590 -3.73 -15.13 36.76
CA THR A 590 -2.95 -14.62 35.62
C THR A 590 -2.36 -15.76 34.79
N GLN A 591 -2.19 -15.50 33.51
CA GLN A 591 -1.37 -16.30 32.57
C GLN A 591 -0.49 -15.36 31.78
N ASP A 592 0.78 -15.74 31.64
CA ASP A 592 1.74 -14.99 30.85
C ASP A 592 1.50 -15.28 29.36
N VAL A 593 1.62 -14.26 28.53
CA VAL A 593 1.44 -14.30 27.07
C VAL A 593 2.57 -13.50 26.45
N LEU A 594 3.30 -14.12 25.54
CA LEU A 594 4.34 -13.43 24.75
C LEU A 594 3.79 -13.15 23.36
N ILE A 595 3.73 -11.87 23.00
CA ILE A 595 3.51 -11.41 21.63
C ILE A 595 4.90 -11.21 21.01
N SER A 596 5.31 -12.10 20.13
CA SER A 596 6.66 -12.09 19.55
C SER A 596 6.72 -11.45 18.17
N VAL A 597 5.59 -11.37 17.46
CA VAL A 597 5.49 -10.76 16.13
C VAL A 597 4.13 -10.09 15.97
N GLY A 598 4.05 -9.05 15.12
CA GLY A 598 2.80 -8.45 14.73
C GLY A 598 1.86 -9.47 14.04
N GLY A 599 0.56 -9.24 14.16
CA GLY A 599 -0.44 -10.14 13.62
C GLY A 599 -0.54 -11.51 14.32
N GLN A 600 0.22 -11.76 15.37
CA GLN A 600 0.19 -13.02 16.09
C GLN A 600 -1.18 -13.26 16.74
N VAL A 601 -1.79 -14.43 16.49
CA VAL A 601 -3.05 -14.84 17.10
C VAL A 601 -2.81 -15.94 18.13
N ILE A 602 -3.08 -15.65 19.40
CA ILE A 602 -2.95 -16.60 20.49
C ILE A 602 -4.33 -17.01 20.96
N HIS A 603 -4.64 -18.28 20.78
CA HIS A 603 -5.91 -18.89 21.20
C HIS A 603 -5.74 -19.71 22.46
N ASN A 604 -6.88 -20.02 23.12
CA ASN A 604 -6.97 -20.95 24.25
C ASN A 604 -6.18 -20.52 25.50
N VAL A 605 -6.08 -19.22 25.76
CA VAL A 605 -5.61 -18.71 27.04
C VAL A 605 -6.77 -18.85 28.04
N ASP A 606 -7.02 -20.07 28.47
CA ASP A 606 -8.23 -20.46 29.20
C ASP A 606 -8.03 -20.41 30.72
N PHE A 607 -9.07 -19.98 31.44
CA PHE A 607 -9.07 -19.94 32.90
C PHE A 607 -10.16 -20.83 33.45
N GLY A 608 -9.84 -21.60 34.53
CA GLY A 608 -10.74 -22.53 35.18
C GLY A 608 -10.33 -23.98 34.96
N LYS A 609 -11.15 -24.95 35.36
CA LYS A 609 -10.84 -26.36 35.19
C LYS A 609 -11.24 -26.82 33.79
N THR A 610 -10.25 -27.07 32.94
CA THR A 610 -10.40 -27.86 31.73
C THR A 610 -10.22 -29.36 32.07
N THR A 611 -11.04 -30.23 31.52
CA THR A 611 -10.91 -31.70 31.67
C THR A 611 -9.85 -32.28 30.73
N LYS A 612 -9.11 -31.49 29.99
CA LYS A 612 -7.97 -31.95 29.17
C LYS A 612 -6.66 -31.67 29.90
N PRO A 613 -5.75 -32.67 30.05
CA PRO A 613 -4.40 -32.37 30.46
C PRO A 613 -3.75 -31.47 29.44
N ASN A 614 -3.10 -30.40 29.91
CA ASN A 614 -2.18 -29.61 29.09
C ASN A 614 -1.27 -30.57 28.33
N GLN A 615 -1.34 -30.56 27.02
CA GLN A 615 -0.18 -30.93 26.26
C GLN A 615 0.76 -29.75 26.41
N ASP A 616 1.79 -29.94 27.24
CA ASP A 616 2.92 -29.05 27.29
C ASP A 616 3.47 -28.93 25.86
N HIS A 617 3.10 -27.86 25.19
CA HIS A 617 3.86 -27.41 24.07
C HIS A 617 5.09 -26.75 24.67
N ASP A 618 6.18 -27.56 24.76
CA ASP A 618 7.52 -27.03 24.80
C ASP A 618 7.67 -26.08 23.61
N CYS A 619 7.48 -24.78 23.84
CA CYS A 619 8.02 -23.77 22.96
C CYS A 619 9.53 -23.94 22.98
N PRO A 620 10.17 -24.18 21.85
CA PRO A 620 11.63 -24.09 21.80
C PRO A 620 11.99 -22.65 22.16
N GLN A 621 12.77 -22.49 23.21
CA GLN A 621 13.40 -21.21 23.54
C GLN A 621 14.19 -20.74 22.31
N PRO A 622 14.09 -19.49 21.89
CA PRO A 622 14.97 -18.96 20.88
C PRO A 622 16.42 -19.11 21.35
N PRO A 623 17.37 -19.38 20.46
CA PRO A 623 18.77 -19.51 20.84
C PRO A 623 19.23 -18.18 21.42
N GLN A 624 19.67 -18.21 22.66
CA GLN A 624 20.36 -17.08 23.29
C GLN A 624 21.72 -16.92 22.62
N ASP A 625 21.99 -15.71 22.18
CA ASP A 625 23.26 -15.20 21.71
C ASP A 625 23.70 -15.57 20.29
N GLY A 626 23.76 -14.57 19.51
CA GLY A 626 24.60 -14.51 18.34
C GLY A 626 23.93 -13.93 17.12
N ARG A 627 23.69 -12.64 17.13
CA ARG A 627 23.61 -11.94 15.85
C ARG A 627 24.89 -12.24 15.08
N PRO A 628 24.83 -12.81 13.90
CA PRO A 628 25.98 -12.80 13.03
C PRO A 628 26.23 -11.33 12.67
N ARG A 629 27.40 -10.84 12.99
CA ARG A 629 27.91 -9.63 12.34
C ARG A 629 27.98 -9.96 10.86
N HIS A 630 27.41 -9.09 10.05
CA HIS A 630 27.60 -9.07 8.60
C HIS A 630 29.08 -9.35 8.30
N PRO A 631 29.43 -10.29 7.43
CA PRO A 631 30.75 -10.31 6.84
C PRO A 631 30.80 -9.10 5.90
N ASP A 632 31.86 -8.32 6.06
CA ASP A 632 32.25 -7.30 5.09
C ASP A 632 32.13 -7.90 3.68
N LEU A 633 31.25 -7.34 2.86
CA LEU A 633 31.18 -7.60 1.43
C LEU A 633 32.44 -7.05 0.76
N HIS A 634 33.51 -7.81 0.83
CA HIS A 634 34.66 -7.65 -0.04
C HIS A 634 34.58 -8.68 -1.17
N ASP A 635 34.44 -8.11 -2.39
CA ASP A 635 34.89 -8.63 -3.69
C ASP A 635 35.00 -10.17 -3.82
N ASP A 636 34.09 -10.77 -4.58
CA ASP A 636 34.36 -11.77 -5.60
C ASP A 636 33.15 -12.65 -5.93
N ALA A 637 32.09 -12.11 -6.55
CA ALA A 637 31.07 -12.97 -7.16
C ALA A 637 30.26 -12.36 -8.32
N PHE A 638 30.68 -11.28 -8.93
CA PHE A 638 30.03 -10.77 -10.14
C PHE A 638 31.05 -10.62 -11.29
N ALA A 639 31.43 -11.74 -11.87
CA ALA A 639 32.08 -11.81 -13.14
C ALA A 639 31.33 -12.83 -14.00
N ASP A 640 30.29 -12.42 -14.67
CA ASP A 640 30.06 -12.68 -16.10
C ASP A 640 28.76 -11.94 -16.53
N GLY A 641 28.98 -11.04 -17.48
CA GLY A 641 27.99 -10.08 -17.93
C GLY A 641 26.80 -10.70 -18.64
N ALA A 642 25.68 -10.16 -18.36
CA ALA A 642 24.51 -9.81 -19.15
C ALA A 642 23.31 -9.58 -18.19
N LEU A 643 23.36 -8.49 -17.45
CA LEU A 643 22.12 -7.88 -16.95
C LEU A 643 21.84 -6.71 -17.90
N LEU A 644 20.89 -6.92 -18.78
CA LEU A 644 20.23 -5.86 -19.53
C LEU A 644 19.59 -4.93 -18.51
N ASP A 645 19.74 -3.65 -18.71
CA ASP A 645 19.20 -2.59 -17.89
C ASP A 645 17.66 -2.75 -17.80
N PRO A 646 17.08 -3.00 -16.61
CA PRO A 646 15.63 -3.20 -16.49
C PRO A 646 14.82 -1.97 -16.92
N LEU A 647 15.44 -0.79 -16.89
CA LEU A 647 14.82 0.45 -17.33
C LEU A 647 14.78 0.52 -18.87
N ASP A 648 15.82 0.02 -19.55
CA ASP A 648 15.85 -0.06 -21.01
C ASP A 648 14.82 -1.10 -21.51
N ASP A 649 14.59 -2.20 -20.80
CA ASP A 649 13.57 -3.18 -21.16
C ASP A 649 12.15 -2.64 -20.94
N LEU A 650 11.93 -1.83 -19.94
CA LEU A 650 10.66 -1.12 -19.71
C LEU A 650 10.45 -0.05 -20.80
N ILE A 651 11.47 0.72 -21.12
CA ILE A 651 11.48 1.71 -22.21
C ILE A 651 11.31 1.02 -23.57
N ASP A 652 12.02 -0.09 -23.81
CA ASP A 652 11.90 -0.89 -25.04
C ASP A 652 10.53 -1.56 -25.19
N SER A 653 9.86 -1.92 -24.09
CA SER A 653 8.49 -2.43 -24.10
C SER A 653 7.51 -1.33 -24.51
N LEU A 654 7.68 -0.14 -23.94
CA LEU A 654 6.88 1.04 -24.26
C LEU A 654 7.11 1.51 -25.71
N GLU A 655 8.35 1.44 -26.24
CA GLU A 655 8.67 1.75 -27.63
C GLU A 655 8.09 0.73 -28.63
N LYS A 656 8.07 -0.54 -28.26
CA LYS A 656 7.47 -1.60 -29.11
C LYS A 656 5.98 -1.39 -29.25
N ASP A 657 5.27 -0.98 -28.23
CA ASP A 657 3.84 -0.67 -28.30
C ASP A 657 3.56 0.64 -29.04
N ARG A 658 4.39 1.68 -28.85
CA ARG A 658 4.32 2.93 -29.61
C ARG A 658 4.52 2.70 -31.11
N ASN A 659 5.50 1.91 -31.51
CA ASN A 659 5.76 1.56 -32.89
C ASN A 659 4.67 0.67 -33.53
N ARG A 660 3.85 -0.02 -32.74
CA ARG A 660 2.64 -0.70 -33.20
C ARG A 660 1.50 0.25 -33.46
N ARG A 661 1.38 1.34 -32.69
CA ARG A 661 0.33 2.36 -32.87
C ARG A 661 0.54 3.23 -34.11
N ASP A 662 1.79 3.50 -34.50
CA ASP A 662 2.14 4.37 -35.63
C ASP A 662 2.27 3.66 -36.98
N ALA A 663 2.03 2.37 -37.08
CA ALA A 663 2.07 1.65 -38.33
C ALA A 663 0.87 2.01 -39.24
N PRO A 664 1.10 2.60 -40.43
CA PRO A 664 -0.01 3.05 -41.29
C PRO A 664 -0.84 1.85 -41.72
N ARG A 665 -2.13 1.85 -41.39
CA ARG A 665 -3.12 0.88 -41.84
C ARG A 665 -3.09 0.80 -43.38
N ARG A 666 -2.57 -0.27 -43.93
CA ARG A 666 -2.67 -0.57 -45.36
C ARG A 666 -4.15 -0.87 -45.69
N SER A 667 -4.74 0.04 -46.46
CA SER A 667 -6.06 -0.18 -47.04
C SER A 667 -6.04 -1.45 -47.91
N PRO A 668 -7.05 -2.31 -47.86
CA PRO A 668 -7.16 -3.43 -48.78
C PRO A 668 -7.50 -2.90 -50.17
N SER A 669 -6.60 -3.10 -51.11
CA SER A 669 -6.89 -2.93 -52.55
C SER A 669 -7.74 -4.12 -53.03
N ARG A 670 -8.80 -3.81 -53.70
CA ARG A 670 -9.82 -4.61 -54.39
C ARG A 670 -9.44 -6.03 -54.81
#